data_d87369a231080237cf088dc6c155686a
#
_entry.id   d87369a231080237cf088dc6c155686a
#
_cell.length_a   1.000
_cell.length_b   1.000
_cell.length_c   1.000
_cell.angle_alpha   90.00
_cell.angle_beta   90.00
_cell.angle_gamma   90.00
#
_symmetry.space_group_name_H-M   'P 1'
#
loop_
_entity.id
_entity.type
_entity.pdbx_description
1 polymer ?
#
loop_
_entity_poly.entity_id
_entity_poly.type
_entity_poly.pdbx_seq_one_letter_code
_entity_poly.pdbx_strand_id
1 'polypeptide(L)'
;MSDEKLEQNGLSRRSFLGTAAASGAGIAGAGLLGLAGCSKDGEQAAANASGAAPVAKAQGESKPGQLSSEVGPGELDQYYGFLSGGQSGEMRLIGLPSMRELMRIPVFNMDSATGWGRTNESLKVLNGNITEETRKFLKDSGLRCYPNGDLHHPHLSFTDQTYDGRYAYANDKANNRVCRVRLDVMKADKIIDIPNASGIHGLRPQRYPKTGYVFANGEHITPVSGVGKLDDAKTWNAVYTAIDGETMEIAWQVLVDGNLDNGDADYQGKYSFATCYNSERALTVQGASSNEQDWCVVFDLKAIEEGIKAGDFKEVNGVKMLDGRAEAKSKYTRYIPVPNSPHGCNASPDGKYIMLNGKLSPTVTVLDVSKLDDLFAGKIKERDVVVAEPQLGLGPLHTAFDGRGNAYTTLFIDSQMVKWNIDDAIKAYKGDKVDPIKQKLDVHYQPGHNHTTMGETKEADGQWLVSLNKFSKDRFLNAGPLKPECDQLIDISGDEMRLVHDNPTFAEPHDLCLVAASKLNPGKTWDRKDPWFWQDALEQAKKDGVELEKAAKVVREGNKVRVYMTAVAPAFSIPQFEVNQGDEVTVYVTNVETIEDLTHGFTLEGYGIAMEIGPQATSSVTFKAVRPGVHWYYCQWFCHALHMEMSGQMIVKPK
;
A
#
# COMPACT_ATOMS: atom_id res chain seq x y z
N MET A 1 -36.73 -48.04 13.24
CA MET A 1 -37.71 -47.05 13.61
C MET A 1 -37.44 -45.92 12.62
N SER A 2 -37.97 -45.98 11.57
CA SER A 2 -39.25 -45.94 10.84
C SER A 2 -39.36 -44.55 10.15
N ASP A 3 -39.22 -44.64 8.82
CA ASP A 3 -39.51 -43.58 7.85
C ASP A 3 -41.00 -43.20 7.86
N GLU A 4 -41.40 -42.39 8.79
CA GLU A 4 -42.75 -41.81 8.79
C GLU A 4 -42.77 -40.52 9.60
N LYS A 5 -42.36 -39.43 8.91
CA LYS A 5 -42.77 -38.04 9.23
C LYS A 5 -42.06 -36.99 8.35
N LEU A 6 -42.24 -37.05 7.04
CA LEU A 6 -41.88 -35.97 6.13
C LEU A 6 -42.80 -35.92 4.90
N GLU A 7 -44.10 -36.04 5.16
CA GLU A 7 -45.14 -35.70 4.20
C GLU A 7 -46.13 -34.72 4.83
N GLN A 8 -45.76 -33.45 4.95
CA GLN A 8 -46.67 -32.33 5.07
C GLN A 8 -45.91 -31.03 4.84
N ASN A 9 -45.63 -30.73 3.59
CA ASN A 9 -45.61 -29.39 2.99
C ASN A 9 -45.27 -29.57 1.51
N GLY A 10 -46.30 -29.71 0.70
CA GLY A 10 -46.22 -30.05 -0.72
C GLY A 10 -45.75 -28.86 -1.58
N LEU A 11 -44.44 -28.73 -1.69
CA LEU A 11 -43.83 -27.97 -2.78
C LEU A 11 -42.76 -28.87 -3.42
N SER A 12 -43.14 -29.51 -4.54
CA SER A 12 -42.21 -30.27 -5.33
C SER A 12 -41.21 -29.36 -6.04
N ARG A 13 -39.99 -29.87 -6.31
CA ARG A 13 -38.97 -29.12 -7.09
C ARG A 13 -39.49 -28.57 -8.41
N ARG A 14 -40.52 -29.15 -9.01
CA ARG A 14 -41.17 -28.68 -10.23
C ARG A 14 -42.02 -27.41 -10.00
N SER A 15 -42.63 -27.25 -8.84
CA SER A 15 -43.39 -26.00 -8.53
C SER A 15 -42.49 -24.83 -8.24
N PHE A 16 -41.30 -25.08 -7.62
CA PHE A 16 -40.32 -24.04 -7.37
C PHE A 16 -39.72 -23.50 -8.68
N LEU A 17 -39.34 -24.39 -9.61
CA LEU A 17 -38.84 -24.01 -10.94
C LEU A 17 -39.92 -23.30 -11.80
N GLY A 18 -41.17 -23.68 -11.67
CA GLY A 18 -42.30 -23.03 -12.37
C GLY A 18 -42.51 -21.58 -11.89
N THR A 19 -42.36 -21.33 -10.60
CA THR A 19 -42.57 -19.98 -10.01
C THR A 19 -41.36 -19.08 -10.32
N ALA A 20 -40.14 -19.61 -10.35
CA ALA A 20 -38.96 -18.86 -10.74
C ALA A 20 -38.95 -18.49 -12.23
N ALA A 21 -39.43 -19.41 -13.10
CA ALA A 21 -39.54 -19.13 -14.53
C ALA A 21 -40.63 -18.08 -14.84
N ALA A 22 -41.70 -18.03 -14.05
CA ALA A 22 -42.76 -17.02 -14.24
C ALA A 22 -42.35 -15.62 -13.78
N SER A 23 -41.51 -15.51 -12.73
CA SER A 23 -40.95 -14.23 -12.29
C SER A 23 -39.82 -13.75 -13.20
N GLY A 24 -39.02 -14.64 -13.79
CA GLY A 24 -37.95 -14.31 -14.76
C GLY A 24 -38.52 -13.80 -16.12
N ALA A 25 -39.63 -14.39 -16.59
CA ALA A 25 -40.26 -13.96 -17.83
C ALA A 25 -40.91 -12.55 -17.75
N GLY A 26 -41.30 -12.11 -16.53
CA GLY A 26 -41.86 -10.79 -16.30
C GLY A 26 -40.83 -9.66 -16.43
N ILE A 27 -39.58 -9.90 -16.08
CA ILE A 27 -38.53 -8.90 -16.16
C ILE A 27 -37.93 -8.81 -17.58
N ALA A 28 -37.83 -9.95 -18.30
CA ALA A 28 -37.40 -9.97 -19.69
C ALA A 28 -38.42 -9.33 -20.66
N GLY A 29 -39.71 -9.40 -20.32
CA GLY A 29 -40.78 -8.78 -21.11
C GLY A 29 -40.83 -7.25 -21.06
N ALA A 30 -40.35 -6.65 -19.97
CA ALA A 30 -40.33 -5.19 -19.83
C ALA A 30 -39.19 -4.52 -20.61
N GLY A 31 -38.12 -5.24 -20.88
CA GLY A 31 -36.96 -4.73 -21.64
C GLY A 31 -37.10 -4.77 -23.15
N LEU A 32 -38.05 -5.55 -23.69
CA LEU A 32 -38.24 -5.72 -25.14
C LEU A 32 -39.37 -4.88 -25.72
N LEU A 33 -40.20 -4.23 -24.92
CA LEU A 33 -41.30 -3.37 -25.39
C LEU A 33 -40.91 -1.88 -25.53
N GLY A 34 -39.65 -1.53 -25.26
CA GLY A 34 -39.15 -0.14 -25.37
C GLY A 34 -38.57 0.27 -26.71
N LEU A 35 -38.56 -0.60 -27.73
CA LEU A 35 -37.87 -0.34 -29.02
C LEU A 35 -38.80 -0.10 -30.21
N ALA A 36 -40.10 0.12 -30.04
CA ALA A 36 -41.03 0.47 -31.12
C ALA A 36 -41.87 1.68 -30.76
N GLY A 37 -41.30 2.85 -30.90
CA GLY A 37 -42.03 4.11 -30.78
C GLY A 37 -41.11 5.30 -30.97
N CYS A 38 -40.84 5.70 -32.21
CA CYS A 38 -40.24 6.98 -32.53
C CYS A 38 -41.18 8.11 -32.16
N SER A 39 -40.94 8.81 -31.07
CA SER A 39 -41.44 10.16 -30.87
C SER A 39 -40.28 11.07 -30.45
N LYS A 40 -40.40 12.36 -30.87
CA LYS A 40 -39.32 13.37 -30.80
C LYS A 40 -38.95 13.88 -29.40
N ASP A 41 -39.26 13.14 -28.34
CA ASP A 41 -39.00 13.55 -26.94
C ASP A 41 -37.84 12.76 -26.29
N GLY A 42 -37.03 12.04 -27.08
CA GLY A 42 -35.93 11.21 -26.59
C GLY A 42 -34.63 11.94 -26.25
N GLU A 43 -34.51 13.25 -26.53
CA GLU A 43 -33.28 13.99 -26.24
C GLU A 43 -33.16 14.50 -24.79
N GLN A 44 -34.24 14.51 -24.03
CA GLN A 44 -34.20 14.97 -22.62
C GLN A 44 -33.98 13.85 -21.59
N ALA A 45 -34.18 12.60 -21.96
CA ALA A 45 -33.97 11.46 -21.04
C ALA A 45 -32.53 10.93 -21.02
N ALA A 46 -31.74 11.16 -22.10
CA ALA A 46 -30.33 10.75 -22.17
C ALA A 46 -29.36 11.75 -21.51
N ALA A 47 -29.81 12.97 -21.23
CA ALA A 47 -29.00 14.00 -20.58
C ALA A 47 -28.96 13.90 -19.03
N ASN A 48 -29.81 13.06 -18.42
CA ASN A 48 -29.87 12.89 -16.97
C ASN A 48 -29.21 11.58 -16.46
N ALA A 49 -28.57 10.82 -17.33
CA ALA A 49 -27.82 9.60 -16.95
C ALA A 49 -26.31 9.84 -16.77
N SER A 50 -25.82 11.08 -16.83
CA SER A 50 -24.54 11.44 -16.26
C SER A 50 -24.75 11.66 -14.76
N GLY A 51 -24.92 10.57 -14.02
CA GLY A 51 -24.96 10.58 -12.56
C GLY A 51 -23.65 11.14 -12.06
N ALA A 52 -23.67 12.38 -11.56
CA ALA A 52 -22.67 12.82 -10.62
C ALA A 52 -22.56 11.74 -9.55
N ALA A 53 -21.35 11.30 -9.23
CA ALA A 53 -21.11 10.42 -8.09
C ALA A 53 -21.92 10.94 -6.90
N PRO A 54 -22.56 10.07 -6.10
CA PRO A 54 -23.31 10.53 -4.96
C PRO A 54 -22.40 11.42 -4.12
N VAL A 55 -22.69 12.70 -4.09
CA VAL A 55 -22.01 13.63 -3.20
C VAL A 55 -22.32 13.12 -1.81
N ALA A 56 -21.26 12.76 -1.05
CA ALA A 56 -21.39 12.37 0.33
C ALA A 56 -22.33 13.38 1.00
N LYS A 57 -23.49 12.94 1.47
CA LYS A 57 -24.31 13.77 2.35
C LYS A 57 -23.42 14.06 3.54
N ALA A 58 -23.10 15.33 3.77
CA ALA A 58 -22.39 15.73 4.96
C ALA A 58 -23.13 15.14 6.15
N GLN A 59 -22.42 14.36 6.98
CA GLN A 59 -22.93 13.99 8.30
C GLN A 59 -23.44 15.28 8.95
N GLY A 60 -24.61 15.24 9.55
CA GLY A 60 -25.17 16.42 10.21
C GLY A 60 -24.11 17.07 11.09
N GLU A 61 -24.00 18.40 11.07
CA GLU A 61 -22.94 19.18 11.71
C GLU A 61 -22.67 18.69 13.14
N SER A 62 -21.72 17.74 13.27
CA SER A 62 -21.25 17.28 14.59
C SER A 62 -20.38 18.40 15.16
N LYS A 63 -20.56 18.70 16.44
CA LYS A 63 -19.71 19.68 17.12
C LYS A 63 -18.28 19.13 17.23
N PRO A 64 -17.26 20.00 17.13
CA PRO A 64 -15.91 19.60 17.43
C PRO A 64 -15.80 18.85 18.75
N GLY A 65 -15.04 17.74 18.79
CA GLY A 65 -14.92 16.85 19.94
C GLY A 65 -16.11 15.89 20.15
N GLN A 66 -17.08 15.87 19.23
CA GLN A 66 -18.26 14.99 19.28
C GLN A 66 -18.50 14.24 17.95
N LEU A 67 -17.45 14.00 17.20
CA LEU A 67 -17.55 13.26 15.95
C LEU A 67 -17.98 11.80 16.19
N SER A 68 -18.76 11.22 15.27
CA SER A 68 -19.23 9.83 15.31
C SER A 68 -18.53 8.99 14.24
N SER A 69 -18.24 7.73 14.59
CA SER A 69 -17.78 6.73 13.61
C SER A 69 -18.93 6.13 12.78
N GLU A 70 -20.15 6.51 13.04
CA GLU A 70 -21.32 5.99 12.32
C GLU A 70 -21.37 6.54 10.90
N VAL A 71 -21.44 5.63 9.93
CA VAL A 71 -21.68 5.89 8.51
C VAL A 71 -22.87 5.03 8.10
N GLY A 72 -23.99 5.68 7.73
CA GLY A 72 -25.23 5.02 7.42
C GLY A 72 -25.18 4.18 6.14
N PRO A 73 -26.19 3.30 5.91
CA PRO A 73 -26.30 2.56 4.66
C PRO A 73 -26.41 3.49 3.45
N GLY A 74 -25.54 3.26 2.44
CA GLY A 74 -25.47 4.09 1.24
C GLY A 74 -24.72 5.42 1.39
N GLU A 75 -24.23 5.74 2.57
CA GLU A 75 -23.32 6.87 2.79
C GLU A 75 -21.86 6.46 2.57
N LEU A 76 -21.04 7.43 2.18
CA LEU A 76 -19.61 7.23 1.93
C LEU A 76 -18.78 7.76 3.09
N ASP A 77 -17.64 7.12 3.32
CA ASP A 77 -16.61 7.61 4.22
C ASP A 77 -16.00 8.93 3.71
N GLN A 78 -15.59 9.79 4.62
CA GLN A 78 -15.04 11.12 4.30
C GLN A 78 -13.55 11.06 3.98
N TYR A 79 -12.85 10.08 4.55
CA TYR A 79 -11.44 9.83 4.34
C TYR A 79 -11.21 8.37 4.07
N TYR A 80 -10.08 8.09 3.44
CA TYR A 80 -9.58 6.74 3.23
C TYR A 80 -8.20 6.57 3.83
N GLY A 81 -7.95 5.41 4.44
CA GLY A 81 -6.65 5.00 4.94
C GLY A 81 -6.05 3.91 4.06
N PHE A 82 -4.83 4.11 3.61
CA PHE A 82 -4.02 3.06 2.99
C PHE A 82 -3.20 2.41 4.09
N LEU A 83 -3.67 1.27 4.57
CA LEU A 83 -3.11 0.54 5.70
C LEU A 83 -2.19 -0.57 5.20
N SER A 84 -1.03 -0.72 5.83
CA SER A 84 -0.13 -1.84 5.57
C SER A 84 -0.75 -3.17 6.03
N GLY A 85 -0.60 -4.21 5.22
CA GLY A 85 -0.97 -5.58 5.60
C GLY A 85 0.16 -6.35 6.29
N GLY A 86 1.33 -5.73 6.55
CA GLY A 86 2.48 -6.40 7.15
C GLY A 86 2.81 -7.70 6.42
N GLN A 87 2.91 -8.78 7.17
CA GLN A 87 3.30 -10.10 6.64
C GLN A 87 2.30 -10.72 5.65
N SER A 88 1.10 -10.16 5.50
CA SER A 88 0.19 -10.58 4.41
C SER A 88 0.49 -9.91 3.08
N GLY A 89 1.39 -8.90 3.07
CA GLY A 89 2.01 -8.32 1.88
C GLY A 89 1.08 -7.57 0.93
N GLU A 90 -0.12 -7.23 1.39
CA GLU A 90 -1.10 -6.42 0.69
C GLU A 90 -1.18 -5.01 1.28
N MET A 91 -1.75 -4.10 0.54
CA MET A 91 -2.21 -2.80 1.03
C MET A 91 -3.73 -2.85 1.19
N ARG A 92 -4.26 -2.38 2.31
CA ARG A 92 -5.70 -2.35 2.61
C ARG A 92 -6.23 -0.94 2.51
N LEU A 93 -7.40 -0.80 1.92
CA LEU A 93 -8.14 0.45 1.91
C LEU A 93 -9.20 0.38 3.01
N ILE A 94 -9.10 1.27 3.99
CA ILE A 94 -10.09 1.42 5.06
C ILE A 94 -10.82 2.75 4.91
N GLY A 95 -12.10 2.77 5.26
CA GLY A 95 -12.89 4.01 5.28
C GLY A 95 -12.86 4.66 6.66
N LEU A 96 -12.78 5.99 6.72
CA LEU A 96 -12.95 6.76 7.95
C LEU A 96 -14.14 7.73 7.80
N PRO A 97 -14.99 7.84 8.81
CA PRO A 97 -14.83 7.35 10.17
C PRO A 97 -15.34 5.93 10.44
N SER A 98 -15.86 5.19 9.44
CA SER A 98 -16.47 3.88 9.70
C SER A 98 -15.51 2.79 10.17
N MET A 99 -14.21 2.93 9.92
CA MET A 99 -13.15 1.94 10.14
C MET A 99 -13.38 0.60 9.39
N ARG A 100 -14.20 0.62 8.33
CA ARG A 100 -14.47 -0.57 7.51
C ARG A 100 -13.32 -0.84 6.54
N GLU A 101 -12.89 -2.10 6.45
CA GLU A 101 -12.03 -2.53 5.35
C GLU A 101 -12.88 -2.61 4.07
N LEU A 102 -12.52 -1.80 3.08
CA LEU A 102 -13.28 -1.63 1.84
C LEU A 102 -12.67 -2.44 0.70
N MET A 103 -11.35 -2.59 0.68
CA MET A 103 -10.63 -3.24 -0.40
C MET A 103 -9.27 -3.76 0.07
N ARG A 104 -8.82 -4.84 -0.55
CA ARG A 104 -7.44 -5.32 -0.49
C ARG A 104 -6.79 -5.16 -1.85
N ILE A 105 -5.60 -4.59 -1.85
CA ILE A 105 -4.76 -4.43 -3.03
C ILE A 105 -3.59 -5.40 -2.89
N PRO A 106 -3.58 -6.54 -3.59
CA PRO A 106 -2.45 -7.45 -3.57
C PRO A 106 -1.21 -6.77 -4.14
N VAL A 107 -0.07 -6.89 -3.43
CA VAL A 107 1.18 -6.24 -3.83
C VAL A 107 2.32 -7.26 -3.86
N PHE A 108 2.86 -7.62 -2.69
CA PHE A 108 4.07 -8.45 -2.59
C PHE A 108 3.77 -9.94 -2.45
N ASN A 109 2.64 -10.31 -1.85
CA ASN A 109 2.22 -11.69 -1.67
C ASN A 109 1.39 -12.18 -2.84
N MET A 110 1.46 -13.48 -3.08
CA MET A 110 0.52 -14.14 -3.98
C MET A 110 -0.90 -14.09 -3.37
N ASP A 111 -1.88 -13.76 -4.20
CA ASP A 111 -3.28 -13.79 -3.80
C ASP A 111 -4.09 -14.75 -4.66
N SER A 112 -4.80 -15.68 -4.01
CA SER A 112 -5.55 -16.72 -4.71
C SER A 112 -6.89 -16.25 -5.25
N ALA A 113 -7.49 -15.22 -4.66
CA ALA A 113 -8.80 -14.72 -5.11
C ALA A 113 -8.70 -13.96 -6.44
N THR A 114 -7.69 -13.09 -6.57
CA THR A 114 -7.46 -12.28 -7.77
C THR A 114 -6.55 -12.94 -8.80
N GLY A 115 -5.80 -13.97 -8.40
CA GLY A 115 -4.76 -14.59 -9.22
C GLY A 115 -3.45 -13.80 -9.25
N TRP A 116 -3.27 -12.81 -8.38
CA TRP A 116 -2.01 -12.08 -8.27
C TRP A 116 -0.84 -13.01 -7.98
N GLY A 117 0.26 -12.85 -8.71
CA GLY A 117 1.41 -13.77 -8.69
C GLY A 117 1.22 -15.05 -9.50
N ARG A 118 0.07 -15.24 -10.18
CA ARG A 118 -0.24 -16.39 -11.02
C ARG A 118 -0.59 -16.00 -12.45
N THR A 119 -1.21 -14.86 -12.69
CA THR A 119 -1.50 -14.32 -14.02
C THR A 119 -0.22 -13.82 -14.69
N ASN A 120 -0.20 -13.80 -16.03
CA ASN A 120 0.96 -13.32 -16.79
C ASN A 120 1.23 -11.84 -16.49
N GLU A 121 0.17 -11.04 -16.37
CA GLU A 121 0.22 -9.61 -16.10
C GLU A 121 0.82 -9.33 -14.71
N SER A 122 0.34 -10.00 -13.66
CA SER A 122 0.86 -9.82 -12.31
C SER A 122 2.30 -10.30 -12.16
N LEU A 123 2.67 -11.39 -12.83
CA LEU A 123 4.06 -11.88 -12.85
C LEU A 123 5.00 -10.88 -13.54
N LYS A 124 4.52 -10.17 -14.57
CA LYS A 124 5.29 -9.11 -15.22
C LYS A 124 5.55 -7.95 -14.25
N VAL A 125 4.58 -7.57 -13.43
CA VAL A 125 4.77 -6.54 -12.39
C VAL A 125 5.75 -7.02 -11.33
N LEU A 126 5.56 -8.24 -10.79
CA LEU A 126 6.38 -8.81 -9.72
C LEU A 126 7.84 -9.05 -10.13
N ASN A 127 8.10 -9.39 -11.40
CA ASN A 127 9.40 -9.85 -11.88
C ASN A 127 10.03 -8.93 -12.93
N GLY A 128 9.37 -7.85 -13.35
CA GLY A 128 9.83 -7.01 -14.43
C GLY A 128 11.15 -6.28 -14.12
N ASN A 129 11.31 -5.85 -12.89
CA ASN A 129 12.43 -5.02 -12.44
C ASN A 129 13.19 -5.65 -11.26
N ILE A 130 13.27 -6.98 -11.21
CA ILE A 130 14.10 -7.71 -10.23
C ILE A 130 15.55 -7.79 -10.74
N THR A 131 16.50 -7.88 -9.79
CA THR A 131 17.91 -8.08 -10.09
C THR A 131 18.18 -9.46 -10.69
N GLU A 132 19.31 -9.62 -11.38
CA GLU A 132 19.74 -10.94 -11.87
C GLU A 132 20.01 -11.93 -10.72
N GLU A 133 20.43 -11.45 -9.57
CA GLU A 133 20.60 -12.26 -8.37
C GLU A 133 19.25 -12.83 -7.89
N THR A 134 18.23 -11.98 -7.77
CA THR A 134 16.86 -12.40 -7.43
C THR A 134 16.31 -13.36 -8.47
N ARG A 135 16.48 -13.06 -9.75
CA ARG A 135 16.03 -13.92 -10.85
C ARG A 135 16.65 -15.32 -10.77
N LYS A 136 17.95 -15.37 -10.51
CA LYS A 136 18.68 -16.64 -10.30
C LYS A 136 18.14 -17.38 -9.08
N PHE A 137 17.98 -16.70 -7.94
CA PHE A 137 17.45 -17.28 -6.71
C PHE A 137 16.06 -17.90 -6.92
N LEU A 138 15.12 -17.18 -7.53
CA LEU A 138 13.77 -17.69 -7.81
C LEU A 138 13.82 -18.94 -8.69
N LYS A 139 14.64 -18.91 -9.75
CA LYS A 139 14.82 -20.05 -10.65
C LYS A 139 15.39 -21.29 -9.92
N ASP A 140 16.44 -21.10 -9.16
CA ASP A 140 17.11 -22.18 -8.43
C ASP A 140 16.21 -22.77 -7.33
N SER A 141 15.32 -21.96 -6.76
CA SER A 141 14.30 -22.35 -5.77
C SER A 141 13.02 -22.92 -6.38
N GLY A 142 12.89 -22.97 -7.71
CA GLY A 142 11.70 -23.42 -8.41
C GLY A 142 10.48 -22.49 -8.24
N LEU A 143 10.71 -21.23 -7.91
CA LEU A 143 9.68 -20.21 -7.69
C LEU A 143 9.46 -19.36 -8.94
N ARG A 144 8.22 -18.97 -9.19
CA ARG A 144 7.86 -18.04 -10.28
C ARG A 144 7.99 -16.58 -9.85
N CYS A 145 7.75 -16.28 -8.60
CA CYS A 145 7.93 -15.02 -7.91
C CYS A 145 8.09 -15.30 -6.42
N TYR A 146 8.41 -14.29 -5.61
CA TYR A 146 8.35 -14.46 -4.16
C TYR A 146 6.92 -14.80 -3.72
N PRO A 147 6.73 -15.84 -2.88
CA PRO A 147 5.39 -16.23 -2.43
C PRO A 147 4.84 -15.33 -1.31
N ASN A 148 5.70 -14.55 -0.68
CA ASN A 148 5.40 -13.68 0.45
C ASN A 148 6.14 -12.35 0.34
N GLY A 149 5.70 -11.37 1.14
CA GLY A 149 6.35 -10.11 1.39
C GLY A 149 5.93 -9.60 2.76
N ASP A 150 6.52 -8.49 3.16
CA ASP A 150 6.24 -7.81 4.42
C ASP A 150 6.06 -6.32 4.13
N LEU A 151 4.81 -5.94 3.81
CA LEU A 151 4.45 -4.58 3.41
C LEU A 151 4.40 -3.68 4.63
N HIS A 152 5.24 -2.64 4.66
CA HIS A 152 5.34 -1.72 5.78
C HIS A 152 4.75 -0.34 5.45
N HIS A 153 5.55 0.64 5.08
CA HIS A 153 5.18 2.06 5.06
C HIS A 153 4.43 2.50 3.78
N PRO A 154 3.10 2.46 3.75
CA PRO A 154 2.33 3.01 2.64
C PRO A 154 2.26 4.53 2.73
N HIS A 155 2.71 5.22 1.68
CA HIS A 155 2.62 6.67 1.56
C HIS A 155 2.15 7.08 0.18
N LEU A 156 1.40 8.19 0.10
CA LEU A 156 0.88 8.70 -1.16
C LEU A 156 1.85 9.67 -1.83
N SER A 157 1.69 9.82 -3.15
CA SER A 157 2.40 10.83 -3.92
C SER A 157 1.89 12.25 -3.62
N PHE A 158 2.79 13.21 -3.79
CA PHE A 158 2.55 14.62 -3.51
C PHE A 158 2.71 15.49 -4.75
N THR A 159 1.95 16.56 -4.80
CA THR A 159 2.18 17.73 -5.63
C THR A 159 1.94 18.96 -4.76
N ASP A 160 2.90 19.90 -4.75
CA ASP A 160 2.83 21.14 -3.97
C ASP A 160 2.45 20.90 -2.49
N GLN A 161 3.14 19.95 -1.84
CA GLN A 161 3.04 19.64 -0.40
C GLN A 161 1.70 19.03 0.04
N THR A 162 0.86 18.58 -0.91
CA THR A 162 -0.41 17.87 -0.61
C THR A 162 -0.53 16.62 -1.44
N TYR A 163 -1.37 15.69 -1.02
CA TYR A 163 -1.63 14.47 -1.78
C TYR A 163 -2.28 14.79 -3.12
N ASP A 164 -1.78 14.17 -4.18
CA ASP A 164 -2.25 14.37 -5.56
C ASP A 164 -3.13 13.24 -6.10
N GLY A 165 -3.33 12.18 -5.31
CA GLY A 165 -4.21 11.07 -5.64
C GLY A 165 -3.75 10.18 -6.80
N ARG A 166 -2.47 10.28 -7.24
CA ARG A 166 -1.97 9.50 -8.38
C ARG A 166 -1.42 8.13 -7.99
N TYR A 167 -0.55 8.10 -6.98
CA TYR A 167 0.19 6.91 -6.59
C TYR A 167 0.22 6.71 -5.08
N ALA A 168 0.29 5.43 -4.68
CA ALA A 168 0.78 5.02 -3.37
C ALA A 168 2.07 4.21 -3.55
N TYR A 169 2.99 4.36 -2.62
CA TYR A 169 4.24 3.59 -2.55
C TYR A 169 4.28 2.83 -1.24
N ALA A 170 4.89 1.65 -1.25
CA ALA A 170 5.16 0.89 -0.04
C ALA A 170 6.43 0.05 -0.21
N ASN A 171 7.04 -0.33 0.89
CA ASN A 171 8.22 -1.19 0.91
C ASN A 171 7.89 -2.60 1.37
N ASP A 172 8.70 -3.55 0.93
CA ASP A 172 8.77 -4.93 1.39
C ASP A 172 10.05 -5.14 2.17
N LYS A 173 9.90 -5.23 3.48
CA LYS A 173 11.05 -5.44 4.37
C LYS A 173 11.67 -6.83 4.19
N ALA A 174 10.85 -7.85 3.91
CA ALA A 174 11.31 -9.23 3.80
C ALA A 174 12.22 -9.48 2.60
N ASN A 175 11.98 -8.80 1.46
CA ASN A 175 12.69 -9.08 0.21
C ASN A 175 13.31 -7.83 -0.43
N ASN A 176 13.52 -6.77 0.32
CA ASN A 176 14.18 -5.53 -0.13
C ASN A 176 13.57 -4.94 -1.41
N ARG A 177 12.25 -4.82 -1.46
CA ARG A 177 11.54 -4.31 -2.63
C ARG A 177 10.79 -3.02 -2.28
N VAL A 178 10.50 -2.23 -3.31
CA VAL A 178 9.57 -1.08 -3.24
C VAL A 178 8.56 -1.21 -4.35
N CYS A 179 7.30 -0.94 -4.05
CA CYS A 179 6.22 -0.93 -5.02
C CYS A 179 5.68 0.47 -5.27
N ARG A 180 4.99 0.60 -6.41
CA ARG A 180 4.07 1.68 -6.71
C ARG A 180 2.71 1.11 -7.05
N VAL A 181 1.65 1.71 -6.50
CA VAL A 181 0.24 1.40 -6.76
C VAL A 181 -0.38 2.60 -7.47
N ARG A 182 -1.01 2.37 -8.61
CA ARG A 182 -1.83 3.36 -9.30
C ARG A 182 -3.19 3.49 -8.59
N LEU A 183 -3.55 4.69 -8.16
CA LEU A 183 -4.78 4.93 -7.40
C LEU A 183 -6.01 5.10 -8.29
N ASP A 184 -5.84 5.36 -9.59
CA ASP A 184 -6.92 5.39 -10.56
C ASP A 184 -7.53 4.01 -10.84
N VAL A 185 -6.77 2.93 -10.61
CA VAL A 185 -7.19 1.53 -10.80
C VAL A 185 -6.96 0.65 -9.57
N MET A 186 -6.46 1.22 -8.47
CA MET A 186 -6.17 0.52 -7.22
C MET A 186 -5.35 -0.78 -7.43
N LYS A 187 -4.29 -0.69 -8.25
CA LYS A 187 -3.47 -1.86 -8.60
C LYS A 187 -1.99 -1.50 -8.67
N ALA A 188 -1.14 -2.40 -8.15
CA ALA A 188 0.30 -2.24 -8.27
C ALA A 188 0.74 -2.33 -9.75
N ASP A 189 1.53 -1.37 -10.20
CA ASP A 189 2.04 -1.31 -11.57
C ASP A 189 3.55 -1.48 -11.68
N LYS A 190 4.29 -1.25 -10.60
CA LYS A 190 5.74 -1.39 -10.52
C LYS A 190 6.16 -1.99 -9.19
N ILE A 191 7.08 -2.94 -9.24
CA ILE A 191 7.81 -3.47 -8.09
C ILE A 191 9.27 -3.59 -8.50
N ILE A 192 10.16 -3.05 -7.68
CA ILE A 192 11.60 -3.06 -7.93
C ILE A 192 12.37 -3.65 -6.75
N ASP A 193 13.47 -4.33 -7.02
CA ASP A 193 14.46 -4.71 -6.01
C ASP A 193 15.36 -3.52 -5.66
N ILE A 194 15.78 -3.42 -4.41
CA ILE A 194 16.74 -2.42 -3.94
C ILE A 194 18.08 -3.12 -3.67
N PRO A 195 19.04 -3.04 -4.60
CA PRO A 195 20.35 -3.65 -4.40
C PRO A 195 21.17 -2.91 -3.33
N ASN A 196 22.22 -3.56 -2.81
CA ASN A 196 23.15 -3.00 -1.82
C ASN A 196 22.55 -2.75 -0.42
N ALA A 197 21.24 -2.83 -0.24
CA ALA A 197 20.55 -2.60 1.02
C ALA A 197 19.98 -3.90 1.59
N SER A 198 19.66 -3.90 2.88
CA SER A 198 19.00 -5.01 3.56
C SER A 198 17.94 -4.51 4.53
N GLY A 199 16.77 -5.17 4.54
CA GLY A 199 15.66 -4.81 5.40
C GLY A 199 15.13 -3.41 5.06
N ILE A 200 14.64 -3.19 3.84
CA ILE A 200 14.04 -1.89 3.49
C ILE A 200 12.88 -1.62 4.44
N HIS A 201 13.07 -0.68 5.38
CA HIS A 201 12.12 -0.35 6.42
C HIS A 201 11.46 1.02 6.21
N GLY A 202 12.13 2.13 6.51
CA GLY A 202 11.55 3.45 6.26
C GLY A 202 11.36 3.74 4.76
N LEU A 203 10.22 4.31 4.42
CA LEU A 203 9.90 4.79 3.07
C LEU A 203 9.26 6.18 3.16
N ARG A 204 9.69 7.13 2.30
CA ARG A 204 9.07 8.46 2.29
C ARG A 204 9.12 9.10 0.91
N PRO A 205 7.98 9.47 0.31
CA PRO A 205 7.94 10.29 -0.90
C PRO A 205 8.34 11.75 -0.64
N GLN A 206 9.06 12.35 -1.56
CA GLN A 206 9.34 13.78 -1.58
C GLN A 206 8.04 14.58 -1.76
N ARG A 207 7.89 15.72 -1.01
CA ARG A 207 6.66 16.50 -0.97
C ARG A 207 6.61 17.66 -1.95
N TYR A 208 7.77 18.20 -2.36
CA TYR A 208 7.83 19.42 -3.17
C TYR A 208 8.96 19.35 -4.22
N PRO A 209 8.76 19.91 -5.43
CA PRO A 209 7.49 20.48 -5.95
C PRO A 209 6.42 19.43 -6.23
N LYS A 210 6.84 18.20 -6.47
CA LYS A 210 6.07 16.95 -6.58
C LYS A 210 6.93 15.81 -6.06
N THR A 211 6.38 14.61 -5.99
CA THR A 211 7.16 13.41 -5.71
C THR A 211 8.09 13.14 -6.88
N GLY A 212 9.30 13.70 -6.81
CA GLY A 212 10.41 13.42 -7.70
C GLY A 212 11.16 12.18 -7.25
N TYR A 213 11.41 12.07 -5.94
CA TYR A 213 12.02 10.89 -5.33
C TYR A 213 11.10 10.22 -4.32
N VAL A 214 11.26 8.91 -4.20
CA VAL A 214 10.80 8.09 -3.08
C VAL A 214 12.05 7.56 -2.39
N PHE A 215 12.21 7.93 -1.12
CA PHE A 215 13.35 7.54 -0.33
C PHE A 215 13.08 6.23 0.41
N ALA A 216 14.07 5.33 0.43
CA ALA A 216 13.98 4.03 1.07
C ALA A 216 15.23 3.75 1.92
N ASN A 217 15.01 3.32 3.16
CA ASN A 217 16.03 3.12 4.16
C ASN A 217 16.41 1.64 4.26
N GLY A 218 17.71 1.33 4.15
CA GLY A 218 18.25 0.02 4.54
C GLY A 218 18.41 -0.05 6.05
N GLU A 219 17.57 -0.84 6.73
CA GLU A 219 17.61 -0.95 8.20
C GLU A 219 18.83 -1.73 8.69
N HIS A 220 19.20 -2.77 7.98
CA HIS A 220 20.30 -3.61 8.39
C HIS A 220 21.59 -3.27 7.65
N ILE A 221 22.69 -3.21 8.41
CA ILE A 221 24.01 -3.02 7.82
C ILE A 221 24.43 -4.28 7.04
N THR A 222 25.08 -4.06 5.89
CA THR A 222 25.56 -5.14 5.01
C THR A 222 27.00 -4.87 4.53
N PRO A 223 27.73 -5.91 4.10
CA PRO A 223 29.03 -5.73 3.45
C PRO A 223 28.83 -5.23 2.02
N VAL A 224 28.53 -3.93 1.85
CA VAL A 224 28.33 -3.32 0.53
C VAL A 224 29.54 -3.58 -0.38
N SER A 225 29.30 -4.06 -1.58
CA SER A 225 30.33 -4.47 -2.55
C SER A 225 31.36 -3.36 -2.80
N GLY A 226 32.64 -3.71 -2.71
CA GLY A 226 33.75 -2.77 -2.89
C GLY A 226 34.00 -1.84 -1.70
N VAL A 227 33.23 -1.97 -0.61
CA VAL A 227 33.39 -1.18 0.62
C VAL A 227 33.51 -2.08 1.84
N GLY A 228 32.59 -3.01 2.05
CA GLY A 228 32.55 -3.91 3.18
C GLY A 228 33.14 -5.30 2.87
N LYS A 229 33.54 -6.03 3.92
CA LYS A 229 34.01 -7.40 3.85
C LYS A 229 33.06 -8.33 4.57
N LEU A 230 32.73 -9.46 3.97
CA LEU A 230 31.76 -10.44 4.50
C LEU A 230 32.16 -10.95 5.90
N ASP A 231 33.44 -11.09 6.16
CA ASP A 231 34.05 -11.62 7.40
C ASP A 231 34.41 -10.54 8.44
N ASP A 232 34.10 -9.26 8.14
CA ASP A 232 34.40 -8.13 9.04
C ASP A 232 33.23 -7.18 9.14
N ALA A 233 32.34 -7.45 10.11
CA ALA A 233 31.13 -6.67 10.35
C ALA A 233 31.38 -5.17 10.66
N LYS A 234 32.58 -4.80 11.10
CA LYS A 234 32.97 -3.39 11.33
C LYS A 234 33.02 -2.58 10.03
N THR A 235 33.11 -3.24 8.89
CA THR A 235 33.12 -2.62 7.56
C THR A 235 31.72 -2.57 6.93
N TRP A 236 30.68 -3.09 7.59
CA TRP A 236 29.33 -3.08 7.06
C TRP A 236 28.68 -1.72 7.27
N ASN A 237 27.81 -1.34 6.34
CA ASN A 237 27.14 -0.05 6.35
C ASN A 237 25.70 -0.20 5.90
N ALA A 238 24.86 0.77 6.26
CA ALA A 238 23.54 0.91 5.69
C ALA A 238 23.59 1.78 4.42
N VAL A 239 22.52 1.72 3.65
CA VAL A 239 22.37 2.44 2.39
C VAL A 239 21.04 3.17 2.36
N TYR A 240 21.10 4.46 2.05
CA TYR A 240 19.93 5.31 1.77
C TYR A 240 19.72 5.36 0.25
N THR A 241 18.51 5.03 -0.20
CA THR A 241 18.18 4.90 -1.62
C THR A 241 17.16 5.95 -2.04
N ALA A 242 17.41 6.63 -3.16
CA ALA A 242 16.42 7.46 -3.84
C ALA A 242 15.95 6.78 -5.12
N ILE A 243 14.64 6.65 -5.26
CA ILE A 243 13.95 6.05 -6.39
C ILE A 243 13.20 7.17 -7.11
N ASP A 244 13.31 7.28 -8.42
CA ASP A 244 12.47 8.18 -9.20
C ASP A 244 11.00 7.76 -9.11
N GLY A 245 10.13 8.64 -8.61
CA GLY A 245 8.73 8.31 -8.32
C GLY A 245 7.88 8.05 -9.58
N GLU A 246 8.29 8.58 -10.74
CA GLU A 246 7.56 8.35 -12.00
C GLU A 246 8.02 7.09 -12.72
N THR A 247 9.33 6.86 -12.82
CA THR A 247 9.88 5.71 -13.56
C THR A 247 10.02 4.48 -12.69
N MET A 248 10.13 4.64 -11.37
CA MET A 248 10.51 3.60 -10.41
C MET A 248 11.92 3.03 -10.71
N GLU A 249 12.82 3.86 -11.19
CA GLU A 249 14.24 3.53 -11.34
C GLU A 249 15.04 4.09 -10.16
N ILE A 250 16.09 3.37 -9.74
CA ILE A 250 16.96 3.87 -8.68
C ILE A 250 17.82 5.00 -9.24
N ALA A 251 17.62 6.20 -8.71
CA ALA A 251 18.36 7.38 -9.14
C ALA A 251 19.79 7.40 -8.59
N TRP A 252 19.93 7.13 -7.31
CA TRP A 252 21.20 7.09 -6.58
C TRP A 252 21.06 6.43 -5.20
N GLN A 253 22.19 6.10 -4.61
CA GLN A 253 22.31 5.63 -3.23
C GLN A 253 23.37 6.43 -2.48
N VAL A 254 23.22 6.53 -1.15
CA VAL A 254 24.23 7.10 -0.25
C VAL A 254 24.61 6.07 0.80
N LEU A 255 25.90 5.77 0.90
CA LEU A 255 26.46 4.93 1.95
C LEU A 255 26.52 5.73 3.25
N VAL A 256 26.05 5.19 4.36
CA VAL A 256 26.00 5.87 5.66
C VAL A 256 26.55 5.03 6.80
N ASP A 257 26.89 5.69 7.89
CA ASP A 257 27.26 5.05 9.14
C ASP A 257 26.04 4.60 9.94
N GLY A 258 26.19 3.51 10.70
CA GLY A 258 25.12 2.92 11.47
C GLY A 258 24.07 2.22 10.60
N ASN A 259 22.90 2.00 11.16
CA ASN A 259 21.71 1.53 10.45
C ASN A 259 20.78 2.70 10.09
N LEU A 260 19.73 2.44 9.32
CA LEU A 260 18.68 3.42 9.05
C LEU A 260 17.32 2.81 9.37
N ASP A 261 16.49 3.54 10.12
CA ASP A 261 15.16 3.08 10.52
C ASP A 261 14.06 3.83 9.75
N ASN A 262 13.47 4.85 10.34
CA ASN A 262 12.48 5.68 9.69
C ASN A 262 13.09 6.90 9.02
N GLY A 263 12.36 7.48 8.09
CA GLY A 263 12.80 8.68 7.39
C GLY A 263 11.65 9.61 7.05
N ASP A 264 12.01 10.85 6.76
CA ASP A 264 11.08 11.85 6.24
C ASP A 264 11.77 12.80 5.26
N ALA A 265 10.99 13.63 4.59
CA ALA A 265 11.44 14.68 3.69
C ALA A 265 10.86 16.03 4.12
N ASP A 266 11.61 17.10 3.89
CA ASP A 266 11.11 18.43 4.16
C ASP A 266 9.99 18.87 3.19
N TYR A 267 9.41 20.04 3.46
CA TYR A 267 8.37 20.61 2.62
C TYR A 267 8.89 21.55 1.52
N GLN A 268 10.22 21.72 1.40
CA GLN A 268 10.85 22.56 0.40
C GLN A 268 11.58 21.76 -0.69
N GLY A 269 11.71 20.45 -0.51
CA GLY A 269 12.44 19.57 -1.44
C GLY A 269 13.96 19.77 -1.38
N LYS A 270 14.47 20.24 -0.23
CA LYS A 270 15.89 20.49 0.00
C LYS A 270 16.58 19.36 0.74
N TYR A 271 15.92 18.82 1.76
CA TYR A 271 16.48 17.87 2.72
C TYR A 271 15.61 16.64 2.87
N SER A 272 16.27 15.53 3.12
CA SER A 272 15.64 14.33 3.65
C SER A 272 16.38 13.85 4.89
N PHE A 273 15.72 13.00 5.69
CA PHE A 273 16.14 12.63 7.03
C PHE A 273 15.99 11.13 7.22
N ALA A 274 16.86 10.53 8.02
CA ALA A 274 16.70 9.16 8.48
C ALA A 274 17.23 9.00 9.90
N THR A 275 16.48 8.29 10.76
CA THR A 275 16.92 7.95 12.12
C THR A 275 17.84 6.75 12.10
N CYS A 276 18.78 6.71 13.01
CA CYS A 276 19.70 5.60 13.24
C CYS A 276 19.65 5.20 14.72
N TYR A 277 19.13 4.00 15.00
CA TYR A 277 18.99 3.47 16.37
C TYR A 277 20.10 2.50 16.79
N ASN A 278 21.09 2.29 15.96
CA ASN A 278 22.25 1.43 16.21
C ASN A 278 23.48 2.04 15.54
N SER A 279 23.90 3.18 16.05
CA SER A 279 25.04 3.94 15.54
C SER A 279 26.36 3.20 15.71
N GLU A 280 26.48 2.36 16.72
CA GLU A 280 27.66 1.53 17.00
C GLU A 280 27.78 0.31 16.08
N ARG A 281 26.79 0.04 15.21
CA ARG A 281 26.75 -1.14 14.31
C ARG A 281 26.86 -2.46 15.07
N ALA A 282 26.27 -2.52 16.26
CA ALA A 282 26.30 -3.71 17.10
C ALA A 282 25.41 -4.82 16.53
N LEU A 283 25.88 -6.06 16.62
CA LEU A 283 25.15 -7.26 16.19
C LEU A 283 24.40 -7.96 17.34
N THR A 284 24.47 -7.41 18.55
CA THR A 284 23.77 -7.93 19.73
C THR A 284 22.86 -6.86 20.32
N VAL A 285 21.74 -7.30 20.91
CA VAL A 285 20.80 -6.39 21.58
C VAL A 285 21.49 -5.54 22.66
N GLN A 286 22.37 -6.16 23.45
CA GLN A 286 23.11 -5.44 24.48
C GLN A 286 24.03 -4.37 23.88
N GLY A 287 24.72 -4.68 22.80
CA GLY A 287 25.57 -3.72 22.09
C GLY A 287 24.75 -2.57 21.51
N ALA A 288 23.67 -2.88 20.79
CA ALA A 288 22.81 -1.87 20.14
C ALA A 288 22.06 -0.95 21.14
N SER A 289 21.92 -1.36 22.40
CA SER A 289 21.24 -0.57 23.45
C SER A 289 22.20 0.03 24.48
N SER A 290 23.50 -0.08 24.27
CA SER A 290 24.51 0.39 25.25
C SER A 290 24.94 1.84 25.02
N ASN A 291 24.69 2.41 23.87
CA ASN A 291 25.02 3.79 23.54
C ASN A 291 23.97 4.75 24.08
N GLU A 292 24.38 5.90 24.60
CA GLU A 292 23.47 6.94 25.08
C GLU A 292 23.09 7.94 24.00
N GLN A 293 23.81 7.94 22.89
CA GLN A 293 23.59 8.84 21.77
C GLN A 293 23.66 8.09 20.43
N ASP A 294 22.55 8.08 19.75
CA ASP A 294 22.45 7.75 18.34
C ASP A 294 22.35 9.03 17.50
N TRP A 295 21.86 8.97 16.29
CA TRP A 295 21.75 10.16 15.45
C TRP A 295 20.58 10.13 14.46
N CYS A 296 20.29 11.32 13.94
CA CYS A 296 19.55 11.51 12.69
C CYS A 296 20.56 11.89 11.60
N VAL A 297 20.52 11.19 10.47
CA VAL A 297 21.26 11.57 9.27
C VAL A 297 20.40 12.53 8.45
N VAL A 298 20.93 13.71 8.11
CA VAL A 298 20.30 14.68 7.22
C VAL A 298 21.01 14.65 5.87
N PHE A 299 20.28 14.56 4.79
CA PHE A 299 20.77 14.51 3.41
C PHE A 299 20.49 15.84 2.70
N ASP A 300 21.49 16.48 2.12
CA ASP A 300 21.35 17.64 1.24
C ASP A 300 21.11 17.15 -0.19
N LEU A 301 19.86 17.20 -0.63
CA LEU A 301 19.45 16.69 -1.95
C LEU A 301 20.12 17.44 -3.09
N LYS A 302 20.30 18.75 -2.96
CA LYS A 302 20.98 19.55 -3.97
C LYS A 302 22.44 19.18 -4.09
N ALA A 303 23.15 19.05 -2.96
CA ALA A 303 24.55 18.64 -2.97
C ALA A 303 24.75 17.25 -3.56
N ILE A 304 23.82 16.30 -3.28
CA ILE A 304 23.82 14.96 -3.86
C ILE A 304 23.64 15.02 -5.37
N GLU A 305 22.65 15.75 -5.87
CA GLU A 305 22.41 15.89 -7.32
C GLU A 305 23.59 16.56 -8.05
N GLU A 306 24.21 17.55 -7.42
CA GLU A 306 25.43 18.18 -7.95
C GLU A 306 26.60 17.20 -7.97
N GLY A 307 26.74 16.37 -6.93
CA GLY A 307 27.73 15.29 -6.88
C GLY A 307 27.55 14.27 -8.00
N ILE A 308 26.31 13.84 -8.22
CA ILE A 308 25.98 12.92 -9.33
C ILE A 308 26.34 13.54 -10.69
N LYS A 309 25.97 14.82 -10.91
CA LYS A 309 26.31 15.55 -12.16
C LYS A 309 27.82 15.70 -12.35
N ALA A 310 28.57 15.86 -11.26
CA ALA A 310 30.03 15.99 -11.27
C ALA A 310 30.77 14.64 -11.41
N GLY A 311 30.07 13.51 -11.32
CA GLY A 311 30.68 12.18 -11.33
C GLY A 311 31.31 11.77 -10.00
N ASP A 312 30.94 12.41 -8.89
CA ASP A 312 31.45 12.13 -7.54
C ASP A 312 30.71 10.94 -6.91
N PHE A 313 30.77 9.79 -7.55
CA PHE A 313 30.15 8.54 -7.10
C PHE A 313 30.96 7.32 -7.55
N LYS A 314 30.70 6.19 -6.91
CA LYS A 314 31.13 4.88 -7.39
C LYS A 314 29.90 4.15 -7.93
N GLU A 315 30.08 3.38 -9.00
CA GLU A 315 29.04 2.47 -9.45
C GLU A 315 29.16 1.15 -8.67
N VAL A 316 28.09 0.78 -7.97
CA VAL A 316 28.03 -0.45 -7.14
C VAL A 316 26.77 -1.22 -7.52
N ASN A 317 26.95 -2.42 -8.09
CA ASN A 317 25.85 -3.27 -8.59
C ASN A 317 24.86 -2.51 -9.50
N GLY A 318 25.40 -1.69 -10.43
CA GLY A 318 24.62 -0.91 -11.39
C GLY A 318 23.97 0.37 -10.83
N VAL A 319 24.29 0.77 -9.60
CA VAL A 319 23.73 1.96 -8.96
C VAL A 319 24.84 2.97 -8.62
N LYS A 320 24.57 4.24 -8.86
CA LYS A 320 25.46 5.36 -8.48
C LYS A 320 25.41 5.54 -6.97
N MET A 321 26.52 5.32 -6.29
CA MET A 321 26.64 5.38 -4.83
C MET A 321 27.62 6.47 -4.41
N LEU A 322 27.13 7.42 -3.58
CA LEU A 322 27.93 8.46 -2.95
C LEU A 322 28.37 8.01 -1.56
N ASP A 323 29.50 8.52 -1.09
CA ASP A 323 29.98 8.25 0.26
C ASP A 323 29.50 9.37 1.20
N GLY A 324 28.51 9.03 2.04
CA GLY A 324 27.91 9.92 3.03
C GLY A 324 28.42 9.67 4.45
N ARG A 325 29.40 8.80 4.66
CA ARG A 325 29.91 8.46 6.01
C ARG A 325 30.63 9.66 6.65
N ALA A 326 30.59 9.72 7.97
CA ALA A 326 31.24 10.80 8.74
C ALA A 326 32.75 10.87 8.50
N GLU A 327 33.43 9.73 8.41
CA GLU A 327 34.88 9.66 8.13
C GLU A 327 35.27 10.25 6.77
N ALA A 328 34.37 10.20 5.79
CA ALA A 328 34.56 10.80 4.47
C ALA A 328 34.47 12.33 4.49
N LYS A 329 34.07 12.93 5.60
CA LYS A 329 33.76 14.37 5.74
C LYS A 329 32.85 14.86 4.62
N SER A 330 31.81 14.08 4.40
CA SER A 330 30.89 14.24 3.28
C SER A 330 30.22 15.61 3.28
N LYS A 331 30.09 16.21 2.09
CA LYS A 331 29.26 17.40 1.87
C LYS A 331 27.77 17.06 1.75
N TYR A 332 27.44 15.76 1.59
CA TYR A 332 26.11 15.25 1.32
C TYR A 332 25.27 15.02 2.57
N THR A 333 25.92 14.81 3.71
CA THR A 333 25.27 14.38 4.96
C THR A 333 25.72 15.18 6.17
N ARG A 334 24.85 15.25 7.18
CA ARG A 334 25.17 15.67 8.55
C ARG A 334 24.53 14.68 9.52
N TYR A 335 25.26 14.37 10.60
CA TYR A 335 24.84 13.42 11.65
C TYR A 335 24.51 14.23 12.91
N ILE A 336 23.24 14.36 13.23
CA ILE A 336 22.77 15.13 14.39
C ILE A 336 22.60 14.16 15.55
N PRO A 337 23.42 14.24 16.61
CA PRO A 337 23.27 13.38 17.78
C PRO A 337 21.91 13.58 18.45
N VAL A 338 21.24 12.49 18.76
CA VAL A 338 19.93 12.47 19.45
C VAL A 338 19.97 11.45 20.60
N PRO A 339 19.04 11.53 21.58
CA PRO A 339 18.96 10.52 22.62
C PRO A 339 18.72 9.12 22.08
N ASN A 340 19.09 8.14 22.88
CA ASN A 340 19.21 6.73 22.59
C ASN A 340 18.07 6.12 21.76
N SER A 341 18.44 5.38 20.75
CA SER A 341 17.60 4.52 19.90
C SER A 341 16.41 5.26 19.24
N PRO A 342 16.63 6.38 18.52
CA PRO A 342 15.55 7.10 17.84
C PRO A 342 14.87 6.20 16.82
N HIS A 343 13.53 6.32 16.70
CA HIS A 343 12.72 5.52 15.80
C HIS A 343 12.01 6.41 14.77
N GLY A 344 10.84 6.95 15.09
CA GLY A 344 10.07 7.79 14.17
C GLY A 344 10.79 9.07 13.75
N CYS A 345 10.58 9.45 12.51
CA CYS A 345 11.05 10.69 11.89
C CYS A 345 9.86 11.34 11.17
N ASN A 346 9.34 12.47 11.68
CA ASN A 346 8.09 13.03 11.21
C ASN A 346 8.19 14.56 11.04
N ALA A 347 7.91 15.06 9.83
CA ALA A 347 7.91 16.48 9.52
C ALA A 347 6.57 17.15 9.88
N SER A 348 6.61 18.31 10.54
CA SER A 348 5.41 19.09 10.84
C SER A 348 4.76 19.66 9.56
N PRO A 349 3.40 19.74 9.48
CA PRO A 349 2.69 20.19 8.28
C PRO A 349 3.03 21.60 7.80
N ASP A 350 3.51 22.46 8.71
CA ASP A 350 3.97 23.81 8.39
C ASP A 350 5.40 23.86 7.82
N GLY A 351 6.05 22.68 7.73
CA GLY A 351 7.39 22.51 7.16
C GLY A 351 8.53 23.07 7.99
N LYS A 352 8.28 23.44 9.25
CA LYS A 352 9.30 24.09 10.10
C LYS A 352 10.14 23.12 10.90
N TYR A 353 9.56 22.00 11.32
CA TYR A 353 10.18 21.12 12.31
C TYR A 353 10.19 19.66 11.86
N ILE A 354 11.22 18.95 12.32
CA ILE A 354 11.30 17.48 12.24
C ILE A 354 11.31 16.92 13.66
N MET A 355 10.40 15.99 13.95
CA MET A 355 10.32 15.26 15.20
C MET A 355 11.05 13.92 15.09
N LEU A 356 11.98 13.69 16.02
CA LEU A 356 12.73 12.45 16.14
C LEU A 356 12.36 11.79 17.46
N ASN A 357 11.74 10.62 17.39
CA ASN A 357 11.13 9.96 18.54
C ASN A 357 12.12 9.00 19.18
N GLY A 358 12.51 9.27 20.42
CA GLY A 358 13.53 8.53 21.16
C GLY A 358 13.01 7.29 21.85
N LYS A 359 12.84 6.19 21.12
CA LYS A 359 12.23 4.92 21.59
C LYS A 359 12.69 4.46 22.97
N LEU A 360 13.99 4.50 23.27
CA LEU A 360 14.54 4.17 24.61
C LEU A 360 14.82 5.41 25.47
N SER A 361 14.54 6.59 24.96
CA SER A 361 14.54 7.86 25.69
C SER A 361 13.11 8.37 25.82
N PRO A 362 12.71 8.99 26.95
CA PRO A 362 11.36 9.53 27.11
C PRO A 362 11.09 10.79 26.26
N THR A 363 12.04 11.22 25.44
CA THR A 363 12.02 12.51 24.74
C THR A 363 11.66 12.37 23.26
N VAL A 364 11.10 13.45 22.71
CA VAL A 364 11.05 13.71 21.27
C VAL A 364 11.99 14.89 20.97
N THR A 365 13.00 14.67 20.13
CA THR A 365 13.92 15.76 19.70
C THR A 365 13.29 16.51 18.53
N VAL A 366 13.20 17.84 18.64
CA VAL A 366 12.64 18.73 17.62
C VAL A 366 13.75 19.49 16.92
N LEU A 367 13.90 19.27 15.61
CA LEU A 367 14.84 19.99 14.76
C LEU A 367 14.16 21.15 14.06
N ASP A 368 14.84 22.28 13.97
CA ASP A 368 14.43 23.46 13.19
C ASP A 368 15.04 23.38 11.78
N VAL A 369 14.19 23.15 10.77
CA VAL A 369 14.59 22.99 9.36
C VAL A 369 15.28 24.25 8.83
N SER A 370 14.90 25.44 9.32
CA SER A 370 15.48 26.71 8.86
C SER A 370 16.97 26.87 9.18
N LYS A 371 17.48 26.10 10.14
CA LYS A 371 18.89 26.14 10.55
C LYS A 371 19.80 25.19 9.75
N LEU A 372 19.24 24.34 8.91
CA LEU A 372 20.02 23.33 8.19
C LEU A 372 20.98 23.93 7.17
N ASP A 373 20.60 25.02 6.49
CA ASP A 373 21.52 25.72 5.57
C ASP A 373 22.80 26.18 6.30
N ASP A 374 22.68 26.71 7.52
CA ASP A 374 23.82 27.12 8.33
C ASP A 374 24.63 25.93 8.89
N LEU A 375 23.96 24.81 9.20
CA LEU A 375 24.63 23.59 9.59
C LEU A 375 25.50 23.02 8.44
N PHE A 376 24.95 22.91 7.23
CA PHE A 376 25.69 22.43 6.06
C PHE A 376 26.81 23.38 5.66
N ALA A 377 26.64 24.69 5.87
CA ALA A 377 27.68 25.70 5.68
C ALA A 377 28.76 25.69 6.77
N GLY A 378 28.62 24.87 7.83
CA GLY A 378 29.56 24.80 8.95
C GLY A 378 29.59 26.02 9.87
N LYS A 379 28.53 26.85 9.85
CA LYS A 379 28.40 28.06 10.69
C LYS A 379 27.92 27.73 12.10
N ILE A 380 27.22 26.63 12.28
CA ILE A 380 26.68 26.13 13.55
C ILE A 380 27.04 24.66 13.73
N LYS A 381 26.93 24.14 14.96
CA LYS A 381 27.17 22.73 15.28
C LYS A 381 25.88 21.92 15.11
N GLU A 382 26.02 20.60 15.06
CA GLU A 382 24.93 19.66 14.83
C GLU A 382 23.78 19.81 15.83
N ARG A 383 24.09 20.02 17.13
CA ARG A 383 23.05 20.18 18.17
C ARG A 383 22.40 21.57 18.19
N ASP A 384 22.95 22.56 17.51
CA ASP A 384 22.38 23.92 17.46
C ASP A 384 21.07 23.99 16.65
N VAL A 385 20.79 22.96 15.84
CA VAL A 385 19.51 22.83 15.12
C VAL A 385 18.37 22.34 16.01
N VAL A 386 18.67 21.75 17.18
CA VAL A 386 17.67 21.28 18.13
C VAL A 386 17.04 22.48 18.86
N VAL A 387 15.72 22.53 18.89
CA VAL A 387 14.96 23.64 19.49
C VAL A 387 14.03 23.22 20.62
N ALA A 388 13.77 21.90 20.78
CA ALA A 388 13.05 21.34 21.92
C ALA A 388 13.37 19.85 22.12
N GLU A 389 13.24 19.37 23.35
CA GLU A 389 13.30 17.95 23.73
C GLU A 389 12.31 17.69 24.88
N PRO A 390 10.97 17.77 24.64
CA PRO A 390 9.98 17.51 25.67
C PRO A 390 10.04 16.05 26.11
N GLN A 391 9.95 15.82 27.43
CA GLN A 391 9.82 14.49 28.02
C GLN A 391 8.34 14.12 28.06
N LEU A 392 7.91 13.21 27.19
CA LEU A 392 6.50 12.86 27.02
C LEU A 392 6.08 11.63 27.84
N GLY A 393 6.97 10.67 28.04
CA GLY A 393 6.75 9.37 28.66
C GLY A 393 7.58 8.28 28.00
N LEU A 394 7.40 7.02 28.40
CA LEU A 394 8.26 5.93 27.96
C LEU A 394 7.86 5.38 26.58
N GLY A 395 8.83 5.27 25.72
CA GLY A 395 8.71 4.67 24.39
C GLY A 395 8.07 5.55 23.32
N PRO A 396 8.46 6.83 23.14
CA PRO A 396 7.97 7.62 22.01
C PRO A 396 8.36 6.96 20.69
N LEU A 397 7.38 6.56 19.85
CA LEU A 397 7.67 5.91 18.55
C LEU A 397 7.40 6.81 17.36
N HIS A 398 6.20 7.32 17.21
CA HIS A 398 5.80 8.14 16.07
C HIS A 398 4.98 9.35 16.49
N THR A 399 5.06 10.41 15.68
CA THR A 399 4.36 11.67 15.91
C THR A 399 3.53 12.07 14.69
N ALA A 400 2.22 12.29 14.89
CA ALA A 400 1.31 12.86 13.92
C ALA A 400 0.90 14.29 14.32
N PHE A 401 0.24 15.04 13.42
CA PHE A 401 -0.03 16.47 13.60
C PHE A 401 -1.44 16.85 13.19
N ASP A 402 -2.04 17.86 13.85
CA ASP A 402 -3.39 18.35 13.55
C ASP A 402 -3.41 19.64 12.67
N GLY A 403 -2.26 20.13 12.24
CA GLY A 403 -2.17 21.39 11.51
C GLY A 403 -2.44 22.66 12.35
N ARG A 404 -2.73 22.51 13.66
CA ARG A 404 -3.04 23.60 14.59
C ARG A 404 -1.94 23.85 15.62
N GLY A 405 -0.75 23.29 15.38
CA GLY A 405 0.41 23.39 16.26
C GLY A 405 0.48 22.33 17.36
N ASN A 406 -0.44 21.35 17.39
CA ASN A 406 -0.34 20.21 18.27
C ASN A 406 0.25 19.00 17.56
N ALA A 407 1.00 18.22 18.31
CA ALA A 407 1.58 16.96 17.93
C ALA A 407 1.01 15.84 18.83
N TYR A 408 0.89 14.66 18.25
CA TYR A 408 0.33 13.46 18.87
C TYR A 408 1.36 12.35 18.79
N THR A 409 1.91 11.94 19.91
CA THR A 409 2.99 10.95 19.95
C THR A 409 2.53 9.68 20.64
N THR A 410 2.77 8.53 20.01
CA THR A 410 2.56 7.22 20.62
C THR A 410 3.65 6.92 21.63
N LEU A 411 3.27 6.43 22.82
CA LEU A 411 4.16 5.91 23.84
C LEU A 411 4.05 4.38 23.88
N PHE A 412 4.96 3.71 23.20
CA PHE A 412 4.92 2.26 23.03
C PHE A 412 4.97 1.49 24.35
N ILE A 413 5.79 1.94 25.31
CA ILE A 413 5.94 1.29 26.63
C ILE A 413 4.78 1.65 27.54
N ASP A 414 4.42 2.93 27.62
CA ASP A 414 3.33 3.41 28.48
C ASP A 414 1.93 3.05 27.96
N SER A 415 1.82 2.63 26.68
CA SER A 415 0.55 2.32 26.01
C SER A 415 -0.41 3.51 25.99
N GLN A 416 0.12 4.68 25.66
CA GLN A 416 -0.61 5.95 25.63
C GLN A 416 -0.40 6.70 24.32
N MET A 417 -1.38 7.54 23.99
CA MET A 417 -1.27 8.64 23.03
C MET A 417 -1.10 9.94 23.79
N VAL A 418 -0.10 10.75 23.44
CA VAL A 418 0.15 12.04 24.11
C VAL A 418 -0.06 13.18 23.13
N LYS A 419 -0.99 14.09 23.45
CA LYS A 419 -1.15 15.39 22.79
C LYS A 419 -0.25 16.41 23.47
N TRP A 420 0.57 17.09 22.67
CA TRP A 420 1.45 18.14 23.16
C TRP A 420 1.55 19.28 22.15
N ASN A 421 1.91 20.49 22.62
CA ASN A 421 2.01 21.67 21.75
C ASN A 421 3.48 21.98 21.45
N ILE A 422 3.78 22.19 20.16
CA ILE A 422 5.15 22.37 19.65
C ILE A 422 5.74 23.68 20.16
N ASP A 423 5.00 24.79 20.07
CA ASP A 423 5.48 26.11 20.50
C ASP A 423 5.76 26.15 22.00
N ASP A 424 4.91 25.51 22.81
CA ASP A 424 5.11 25.42 24.25
C ASP A 424 6.32 24.56 24.61
N ALA A 425 6.60 23.49 23.84
CA ALA A 425 7.83 22.70 24.00
C ALA A 425 9.08 23.55 23.71
N ILE A 426 9.04 24.38 22.66
CA ILE A 426 10.14 25.29 22.32
C ILE A 426 10.33 26.37 23.39
N LYS A 427 9.25 26.94 23.96
CA LYS A 427 9.34 27.90 25.07
C LYS A 427 9.92 27.25 26.33
N ALA A 428 9.43 26.04 26.68
CA ALA A 428 9.94 25.29 27.83
C ALA A 428 11.44 25.00 27.69
N TYR A 429 11.90 24.63 26.49
CA TYR A 429 13.32 24.38 26.20
C TYR A 429 14.19 25.64 26.36
N LYS A 430 13.61 26.82 26.14
CA LYS A 430 14.26 28.13 26.37
C LYS A 430 14.22 28.57 27.83
N GLY A 431 13.56 27.83 28.72
CA GLY A 431 13.49 28.08 30.15
C GLY A 431 12.17 28.70 30.64
N ASP A 432 11.17 28.85 29.78
CA ASP A 432 9.85 29.32 30.18
C ASP A 432 9.13 28.27 31.03
N LYS A 433 8.35 28.72 32.00
CA LYS A 433 7.53 27.83 32.85
C LYS A 433 6.20 27.50 32.17
N VAL A 434 6.23 26.66 31.18
CA VAL A 434 5.07 26.17 30.43
C VAL A 434 5.14 24.66 30.28
N ASP A 435 3.99 23.97 30.43
CA ASP A 435 3.89 22.53 30.18
C ASP A 435 3.46 22.29 28.73
N PRO A 436 4.29 21.65 27.90
CA PRO A 436 3.92 21.31 26.54
C PRO A 436 2.85 20.23 26.45
N ILE A 437 2.72 19.33 27.44
CA ILE A 437 1.76 18.24 27.43
C ILE A 437 0.35 18.78 27.69
N LYS A 438 -0.58 18.45 26.79
CA LYS A 438 -1.99 18.88 26.89
C LYS A 438 -2.91 17.78 27.36
N GLN A 439 -2.66 16.54 26.94
CA GLN A 439 -3.46 15.39 27.35
C GLN A 439 -2.68 14.09 27.13
N LYS A 440 -2.95 13.09 27.98
CA LYS A 440 -2.59 11.69 27.76
C LYS A 440 -3.86 10.85 27.69
N LEU A 441 -3.94 9.96 26.71
CA LEU A 441 -5.05 9.06 26.47
C LEU A 441 -4.53 7.62 26.47
N ASP A 442 -5.10 6.75 27.30
CA ASP A 442 -4.78 5.33 27.28
C ASP A 442 -5.32 4.69 25.99
N VAL A 443 -4.47 3.95 25.31
CA VAL A 443 -4.79 3.18 24.12
C VAL A 443 -4.50 1.70 24.36
N HIS A 444 -4.76 0.84 23.36
CA HIS A 444 -4.34 -0.54 23.46
C HIS A 444 -2.82 -0.69 23.51
N TYR A 445 -2.36 -1.90 23.83
CA TYR A 445 -0.95 -2.14 24.15
C TYR A 445 -0.04 -1.92 22.95
N GLN A 446 1.10 -1.33 23.27
CA GLN A 446 2.21 -1.14 22.34
C GLN A 446 1.78 -0.41 21.06
N PRO A 447 1.27 0.83 21.17
CA PRO A 447 0.97 1.64 20.00
C PRO A 447 2.26 1.88 19.20
N GLY A 448 2.21 1.58 17.89
CA GLY A 448 3.28 1.83 16.94
C GLY A 448 3.08 3.15 16.21
N HIS A 449 2.85 3.06 14.91
CA HIS A 449 2.53 4.23 14.09
C HIS A 449 1.17 4.86 14.47
N ASN A 450 1.04 6.13 14.15
CA ASN A 450 -0.18 6.90 14.25
C ASN A 450 -0.23 7.94 13.14
N HIS A 451 -1.42 8.20 12.61
CA HIS A 451 -1.62 9.22 11.58
C HIS A 451 -2.89 10.01 11.83
N THR A 452 -2.84 11.30 11.52
CA THR A 452 -4.02 12.18 11.48
C THR A 452 -4.49 12.37 10.04
N THR A 453 -5.77 12.71 9.89
CA THR A 453 -6.33 13.02 8.57
C THR A 453 -5.56 14.16 7.90
N MET A 454 -5.08 13.90 6.67
CA MET A 454 -4.21 14.79 5.88
C MET A 454 -2.91 15.23 6.59
N GLY A 455 -2.52 14.57 7.69
CA GLY A 455 -1.49 15.04 8.63
C GLY A 455 -0.08 15.14 8.08
N GLU A 456 0.23 14.48 6.97
CA GLU A 456 1.52 14.56 6.28
C GLU A 456 1.57 15.65 5.20
N THR A 457 0.52 16.47 5.12
CA THR A 457 0.36 17.51 4.09
C THR A 457 0.17 18.89 4.70
N LYS A 458 0.36 19.94 3.92
CA LYS A 458 0.03 21.33 4.34
C LYS A 458 -1.48 21.53 4.60
N GLU A 459 -2.32 20.55 4.24
CA GLU A 459 -3.77 20.57 4.43
C GLU A 459 -4.22 19.74 5.64
N ALA A 460 -3.33 19.45 6.60
CA ALA A 460 -3.67 18.76 7.84
C ALA A 460 -4.88 19.41 8.50
N ASP A 461 -5.96 18.65 8.71
CA ASP A 461 -7.26 19.20 9.12
C ASP A 461 -7.66 18.88 10.57
N GLY A 462 -6.93 17.96 11.21
CA GLY A 462 -7.11 17.65 12.62
C GLY A 462 -8.48 17.12 13.00
N GLN A 463 -9.11 16.32 12.14
CA GLN A 463 -10.41 15.71 12.44
C GLN A 463 -10.24 14.38 13.19
N TRP A 464 -9.45 13.47 12.62
CA TRP A 464 -9.27 12.13 13.13
C TRP A 464 -7.81 11.78 13.32
N LEU A 465 -7.55 10.92 14.30
CA LEU A 465 -6.28 10.28 14.54
C LEU A 465 -6.50 8.78 14.64
N VAL A 466 -5.69 7.99 13.95
CA VAL A 466 -5.67 6.53 14.08
C VAL A 466 -4.40 6.10 14.81
N SER A 467 -4.56 5.28 15.83
CA SER A 467 -3.48 4.63 16.58
C SER A 467 -3.41 3.16 16.18
N LEU A 468 -2.25 2.68 15.74
CA LEU A 468 -1.99 1.28 15.41
C LEU A 468 -1.35 0.58 16.59
N ASN A 469 -2.02 -0.43 17.15
CA ASN A 469 -1.63 -1.07 18.39
C ASN A 469 -1.31 -2.55 18.16
N LYS A 470 -0.20 -3.02 18.74
CA LYS A 470 0.29 -4.39 18.54
C LYS A 470 -0.52 -5.45 19.32
N PHE A 471 -1.24 -5.06 20.40
CA PHE A 471 -2.09 -5.96 21.17
C PHE A 471 -3.38 -5.28 21.63
N SER A 472 -4.52 -5.92 21.34
CA SER A 472 -5.83 -5.53 21.87
C SER A 472 -6.15 -6.33 23.14
N LYS A 473 -5.58 -5.92 24.26
CA LYS A 473 -5.81 -6.59 25.54
C LYS A 473 -7.23 -6.33 26.05
N ASP A 474 -7.85 -7.39 26.57
CA ASP A 474 -9.14 -7.38 27.29
C ASP A 474 -10.38 -7.03 26.44
N ARG A 475 -10.23 -6.59 25.18
CA ARG A 475 -11.35 -6.24 24.31
C ARG A 475 -11.84 -7.41 23.45
N PHE A 476 -10.91 -8.26 22.98
CA PHE A 476 -11.23 -9.37 22.09
C PHE A 476 -10.79 -10.71 22.69
N LEU A 477 -11.14 -10.94 23.95
CA LEU A 477 -10.69 -12.08 24.77
C LEU A 477 -10.97 -13.44 24.13
N ASN A 478 -12.07 -13.58 23.42
CA ASN A 478 -12.50 -14.85 22.84
C ASN A 478 -11.99 -15.07 21.41
N ALA A 479 -11.08 -14.22 20.90
CA ALA A 479 -10.55 -14.34 19.54
C ALA A 479 -9.55 -15.50 19.37
N GLY A 480 -9.20 -16.21 20.43
CA GLY A 480 -8.30 -17.38 20.39
C GLY A 480 -6.97 -17.15 21.12
N PRO A 481 -6.00 -18.08 20.95
CA PRO A 481 -4.72 -18.04 21.69
C PRO A 481 -3.82 -16.85 21.27
N LEU A 482 -3.96 -16.37 20.03
CA LEU A 482 -3.30 -15.16 19.54
C LEU A 482 -4.32 -14.04 19.57
N LYS A 483 -4.04 -13.01 20.38
CA LYS A 483 -4.88 -11.81 20.41
C LYS A 483 -4.69 -11.02 19.12
N PRO A 484 -5.77 -10.51 18.49
CA PRO A 484 -5.64 -9.69 17.31
C PRO A 484 -4.94 -8.38 17.67
N GLU A 485 -4.23 -7.83 16.73
CA GLU A 485 -3.82 -6.44 16.75
C GLU A 485 -5.05 -5.54 16.52
N CYS A 486 -4.90 -4.25 16.73
CA CYS A 486 -6.04 -3.35 16.67
C CYS A 486 -5.61 -1.97 16.20
N ASP A 487 -6.45 -1.34 15.41
CA ASP A 487 -6.43 0.08 15.14
C ASP A 487 -7.55 0.77 15.93
N GLN A 488 -7.24 1.95 16.47
CA GLN A 488 -8.17 2.74 17.26
C GLN A 488 -8.37 4.11 16.63
N LEU A 489 -9.65 4.50 16.48
CA LEU A 489 -10.02 5.82 15.97
C LEU A 489 -10.23 6.78 17.13
N ILE A 490 -9.58 7.93 17.03
CA ILE A 490 -9.59 8.99 18.03
C ILE A 490 -10.09 10.28 17.38
N ASP A 491 -11.14 10.88 17.94
CA ASP A 491 -11.60 12.21 17.59
C ASP A 491 -10.65 13.26 18.21
N ILE A 492 -10.02 14.05 17.34
CA ILE A 492 -9.12 15.15 17.72
C ILE A 492 -9.62 16.52 17.24
N SER A 493 -10.86 16.58 16.76
CA SER A 493 -11.45 17.82 16.22
C SER A 493 -11.67 18.89 17.28
N GLY A 494 -11.78 18.49 18.56
CA GLY A 494 -11.93 19.37 19.72
C GLY A 494 -10.62 19.60 20.47
N ASP A 495 -10.77 20.18 21.67
CA ASP A 495 -9.62 20.43 22.55
C ASP A 495 -9.06 19.15 23.18
N GLU A 496 -9.90 18.14 23.41
CA GLU A 496 -9.55 16.87 24.00
C GLU A 496 -9.58 15.74 22.98
N MET A 497 -8.65 14.78 23.13
CA MET A 497 -8.69 13.50 22.42
C MET A 497 -9.80 12.62 23.00
N ARG A 498 -10.60 12.01 22.13
CA ARG A 498 -11.66 11.09 22.54
C ARG A 498 -11.59 9.80 21.72
N LEU A 499 -11.41 8.66 22.39
CA LEU A 499 -11.48 7.36 21.75
C LEU A 499 -12.92 7.09 21.27
N VAL A 500 -13.08 6.77 19.99
CA VAL A 500 -14.38 6.61 19.33
C VAL A 500 -14.64 5.17 18.92
N HIS A 501 -13.62 4.45 18.42
CA HIS A 501 -13.78 3.13 17.87
C HIS A 501 -12.53 2.26 18.06
N ASP A 502 -12.75 0.96 18.29
CA ASP A 502 -11.72 -0.08 18.23
C ASP A 502 -12.02 -1.04 17.10
N ASN A 503 -11.03 -1.36 16.29
CA ASN A 503 -11.18 -2.28 15.19
C ASN A 503 -10.09 -3.38 15.25
N PRO A 504 -10.46 -4.65 15.44
CA PRO A 504 -9.48 -5.73 15.39
C PRO A 504 -8.92 -5.84 13.97
N THR A 505 -7.61 -5.90 13.85
CA THR A 505 -6.89 -5.93 12.59
C THR A 505 -5.97 -7.14 12.52
N PHE A 506 -5.85 -7.75 11.35
CA PHE A 506 -4.98 -8.88 11.07
C PHE A 506 -4.50 -8.81 9.59
N ALA A 507 -3.27 -9.01 9.19
CA ALA A 507 -2.08 -9.23 9.99
C ALA A 507 -1.54 -7.86 10.46
N GLU A 508 -0.25 -7.74 10.81
CA GLU A 508 0.33 -6.55 11.44
C GLU A 508 -0.06 -5.21 10.76
N PRO A 509 -0.86 -4.35 11.40
CA PRO A 509 -1.09 -2.98 10.92
C PRO A 509 0.14 -2.13 11.27
N HIS A 510 1.17 -2.14 10.41
CA HIS A 510 2.43 -1.49 10.72
C HIS A 510 2.32 0.03 10.62
N ASP A 511 1.85 0.52 9.49
CA ASP A 511 1.71 1.95 9.18
C ASP A 511 0.49 2.22 8.29
N LEU A 512 0.06 3.47 8.20
CA LEU A 512 -0.99 3.90 7.28
C LEU A 512 -0.78 5.35 6.85
N CYS A 513 -1.43 5.78 5.76
CA CYS A 513 -1.61 7.19 5.44
C CYS A 513 -3.10 7.50 5.25
N LEU A 514 -3.52 8.70 5.68
CA LEU A 514 -4.92 9.12 5.69
C LEU A 514 -5.16 10.27 4.73
N VAL A 515 -6.08 10.07 3.78
CA VAL A 515 -6.36 11.02 2.70
C VAL A 515 -7.85 11.35 2.62
N ALA A 516 -8.17 12.62 2.36
CA ALA A 516 -9.56 13.03 2.10
C ALA A 516 -10.11 12.35 0.84
N ALA A 517 -11.35 11.87 0.89
CA ALA A 517 -12.00 11.19 -0.23
C ALA A 517 -11.98 12.01 -1.52
N SER A 518 -12.05 13.34 -1.41
CA SER A 518 -12.01 14.27 -2.54
C SER A 518 -10.68 14.28 -3.32
N LYS A 519 -9.61 13.72 -2.75
CA LYS A 519 -8.30 13.61 -3.43
C LYS A 519 -8.19 12.34 -4.28
N LEU A 520 -9.11 11.38 -4.11
CA LEU A 520 -9.11 10.11 -4.84
C LEU A 520 -10.20 10.11 -5.90
N ASN A 521 -9.87 9.59 -7.06
CA ASN A 521 -10.83 9.44 -8.16
C ASN A 521 -10.60 8.09 -8.88
N PRO A 522 -10.83 6.96 -8.22
CA PRO A 522 -10.65 5.66 -8.84
C PRO A 522 -11.68 5.41 -9.93
N GLY A 523 -11.24 4.82 -11.04
CA GLY A 523 -12.12 4.34 -12.09
C GLY A 523 -12.83 3.06 -11.64
N LYS A 524 -14.11 2.93 -11.97
CA LYS A 524 -14.93 1.74 -11.70
C LYS A 524 -14.92 0.72 -12.83
N THR A 525 -14.45 1.16 -14.00
CA THR A 525 -14.16 0.34 -15.16
C THR A 525 -12.77 0.69 -15.67
N TRP A 526 -12.06 -0.28 -16.25
CA TRP A 526 -10.78 -0.02 -16.87
C TRP A 526 -10.92 0.81 -18.15
N ASP A 527 -9.95 1.70 -18.40
CA ASP A 527 -9.87 2.40 -19.68
C ASP A 527 -9.19 1.51 -20.73
N ARG A 528 -9.94 1.07 -21.72
CA ARG A 528 -9.41 0.28 -22.85
C ARG A 528 -8.40 1.04 -23.71
N LYS A 529 -8.34 2.35 -23.61
CA LYS A 529 -7.32 3.16 -24.31
C LYS A 529 -5.99 3.16 -23.57
N ASP A 530 -5.97 2.76 -22.28
CA ASP A 530 -4.77 2.57 -21.47
C ASP A 530 -4.62 1.10 -21.03
N PRO A 531 -4.27 0.17 -21.95
CA PRO A 531 -4.19 -1.26 -21.66
C PRO A 531 -2.85 -1.65 -21.02
N TRP A 532 -2.23 -0.79 -20.22
CA TRP A 532 -0.87 -1.00 -19.70
C TRP A 532 -0.70 -2.35 -18.98
N PHE A 533 -1.72 -2.79 -18.24
CA PHE A 533 -1.66 -4.01 -17.48
C PHE A 533 -1.68 -5.27 -18.36
N TRP A 534 -2.46 -5.26 -19.48
CA TRP A 534 -2.56 -6.37 -20.41
C TRP A 534 -2.00 -6.06 -21.82
N GLN A 535 -1.04 -5.14 -21.89
CA GLN A 535 -0.42 -4.74 -23.17
C GLN A 535 0.14 -5.93 -23.95
N ASP A 536 0.82 -6.87 -23.27
CA ASP A 536 1.39 -8.06 -23.90
C ASP A 536 0.31 -8.99 -24.48
N ALA A 537 -0.83 -9.11 -23.77
CA ALA A 537 -1.99 -9.87 -24.26
C ALA A 537 -2.59 -9.24 -25.51
N LEU A 538 -2.69 -7.91 -25.53
CA LEU A 538 -3.17 -7.16 -26.70
C LEU A 538 -2.24 -7.34 -27.91
N GLU A 539 -0.93 -7.26 -27.72
CA GLU A 539 0.05 -7.47 -28.79
C GLU A 539 0.03 -8.89 -29.34
N GLN A 540 -0.11 -9.90 -28.46
CA GLN A 540 -0.24 -11.29 -28.89
C GLN A 540 -1.55 -11.53 -29.64
N ALA A 541 -2.66 -10.97 -29.17
CA ALA A 541 -3.95 -11.07 -29.86
C ALA A 541 -3.90 -10.47 -31.27
N LYS A 542 -3.24 -9.31 -31.45
CA LYS A 542 -3.03 -8.69 -32.77
C LYS A 542 -2.23 -9.60 -33.70
N LYS A 543 -1.17 -10.26 -33.21
CA LYS A 543 -0.37 -11.24 -34.02
C LYS A 543 -1.23 -12.43 -34.46
N ASP A 544 -2.16 -12.88 -33.61
CA ASP A 544 -3.07 -14.01 -33.90
C ASP A 544 -4.32 -13.57 -34.68
N GLY A 545 -4.45 -12.31 -35.03
CA GLY A 545 -5.61 -11.76 -35.73
C GLY A 545 -6.90 -11.83 -34.92
N VAL A 546 -6.82 -11.46 -33.63
CA VAL A 546 -7.93 -11.50 -32.66
C VAL A 546 -8.19 -10.10 -32.11
N GLU A 547 -9.46 -9.69 -32.09
CA GLU A 547 -9.95 -8.53 -31.33
C GLU A 547 -10.40 -9.03 -29.95
N LEU A 548 -9.76 -8.56 -28.88
CA LEU A 548 -10.01 -9.07 -27.53
C LEU A 548 -11.47 -8.91 -27.08
N GLU A 549 -12.12 -7.81 -27.48
CA GLU A 549 -13.50 -7.49 -27.10
C GLU A 549 -14.58 -8.35 -27.81
N LYS A 550 -14.18 -9.10 -28.82
CA LYS A 550 -15.07 -9.99 -29.60
C LYS A 550 -14.54 -11.42 -29.65
N ALA A 551 -13.62 -11.73 -28.76
CA ALA A 551 -12.85 -12.97 -28.85
C ALA A 551 -13.68 -14.20 -28.57
N ALA A 552 -13.62 -15.17 -29.49
CA ALA A 552 -14.09 -16.55 -29.35
C ALA A 552 -13.23 -17.45 -30.26
N LYS A 553 -11.91 -17.55 -29.97
CA LYS A 553 -10.95 -18.19 -30.86
C LYS A 553 -9.91 -19.02 -30.11
N VAL A 554 -9.62 -20.20 -30.65
CA VAL A 554 -8.51 -21.04 -30.23
C VAL A 554 -7.45 -21.04 -31.35
N VAL A 555 -6.23 -20.67 -31.01
CA VAL A 555 -5.08 -20.65 -31.91
C VAL A 555 -4.07 -21.70 -31.46
N ARG A 556 -3.64 -22.58 -32.37
CA ARG A 556 -2.65 -23.60 -32.10
C ARG A 556 -1.40 -23.41 -32.95
N GLU A 557 -0.25 -23.41 -32.30
CA GLU A 557 1.06 -23.36 -32.95
C GLU A 557 1.96 -24.43 -32.33
N GLY A 558 2.02 -25.59 -32.98
CA GLY A 558 2.67 -26.77 -32.41
C GLY A 558 1.99 -27.21 -31.09
N ASN A 559 2.76 -27.24 -30.01
CA ASN A 559 2.27 -27.54 -28.66
C ASN A 559 1.86 -26.30 -27.85
N LYS A 560 1.86 -25.10 -28.46
CA LYS A 560 1.36 -23.88 -27.83
C LYS A 560 -0.08 -23.65 -28.27
N VAL A 561 -0.97 -23.49 -27.29
CA VAL A 561 -2.40 -23.25 -27.51
C VAL A 561 -2.79 -21.94 -26.84
N ARG A 562 -3.35 -21.01 -27.59
CA ARG A 562 -3.84 -19.73 -27.09
C ARG A 562 -5.37 -19.70 -27.25
N VAL A 563 -6.07 -19.50 -26.15
CA VAL A 563 -7.53 -19.47 -26.06
C VAL A 563 -7.94 -18.03 -25.72
N TYR A 564 -8.66 -17.40 -26.63
CA TYR A 564 -9.16 -16.03 -26.48
C TYR A 564 -10.67 -16.06 -26.30
N MET A 565 -11.16 -15.59 -25.15
CA MET A 565 -12.59 -15.56 -24.86
C MET A 565 -13.00 -14.25 -24.20
N THR A 566 -14.26 -13.89 -24.37
CA THR A 566 -14.90 -12.81 -23.61
C THR A 566 -15.71 -13.39 -22.46
N ALA A 567 -15.88 -12.59 -21.41
CA ALA A 567 -16.78 -12.82 -20.28
C ALA A 567 -17.87 -11.74 -20.30
N VAL A 568 -19.11 -12.19 -20.40
CA VAL A 568 -20.35 -11.39 -20.33
C VAL A 568 -21.35 -12.21 -19.56
N ALA A 569 -21.91 -11.65 -18.50
CA ALA A 569 -22.85 -12.39 -17.68
C ALA A 569 -24.07 -12.87 -18.49
N PRO A 570 -24.48 -14.14 -18.42
CA PRO A 570 -23.92 -15.20 -17.58
C PRO A 570 -23.05 -16.19 -18.35
N ALA A 571 -22.22 -15.80 -19.32
CA ALA A 571 -21.51 -16.74 -20.18
C ALA A 571 -20.08 -16.33 -20.53
N PHE A 572 -19.23 -17.34 -20.80
CA PHE A 572 -18.01 -17.17 -21.58
C PHE A 572 -18.30 -17.39 -23.06
N SER A 573 -17.61 -16.66 -23.95
CA SER A 573 -17.81 -16.80 -25.41
C SER A 573 -17.38 -18.15 -25.97
N ILE A 574 -16.56 -18.93 -25.25
CA ILE A 574 -16.17 -20.31 -25.59
C ILE A 574 -16.72 -21.24 -24.52
N PRO A 575 -17.73 -22.07 -24.81
CA PRO A 575 -18.25 -23.04 -23.83
C PRO A 575 -17.39 -24.29 -23.72
N GLN A 576 -16.57 -24.61 -24.73
CA GLN A 576 -15.70 -25.78 -24.73
C GLN A 576 -14.51 -25.60 -25.65
N PHE A 577 -13.33 -26.05 -25.23
CA PHE A 577 -12.15 -26.14 -26.09
C PHE A 577 -11.31 -27.39 -25.78
N GLU A 578 -10.49 -27.82 -26.77
CA GLU A 578 -9.69 -29.03 -26.69
C GLU A 578 -8.20 -28.72 -26.75
N VAL A 579 -7.42 -29.41 -25.93
CA VAL A 579 -5.95 -29.39 -25.91
C VAL A 579 -5.40 -30.81 -25.77
N ASN A 580 -4.13 -31.04 -26.08
CA ASN A 580 -3.48 -32.33 -25.89
C ASN A 580 -2.68 -32.33 -24.58
N GLN A 581 -2.50 -33.49 -23.98
CA GLN A 581 -1.61 -33.66 -22.84
C GLN A 581 -0.20 -33.20 -23.19
N GLY A 582 0.34 -32.28 -22.41
CA GLY A 582 1.66 -31.70 -22.60
C GLY A 582 1.67 -30.34 -23.33
N ASP A 583 0.54 -29.89 -23.83
CA ASP A 583 0.42 -28.56 -24.44
C ASP A 583 0.69 -27.46 -23.39
N GLU A 584 1.33 -26.39 -23.83
CA GLU A 584 1.41 -25.12 -23.13
C GLU A 584 0.21 -24.26 -23.53
N VAL A 585 -0.69 -24.04 -22.57
CA VAL A 585 -1.96 -23.37 -22.80
C VAL A 585 -1.93 -21.97 -22.19
N THR A 586 -2.26 -20.97 -22.97
CA THR A 586 -2.50 -19.60 -22.48
C THR A 586 -3.97 -19.26 -22.70
N VAL A 587 -4.68 -18.95 -21.63
CA VAL A 587 -6.08 -18.47 -21.67
C VAL A 587 -6.09 -16.98 -21.44
N TYR A 588 -6.69 -16.25 -22.38
CA TYR A 588 -6.96 -14.81 -22.30
C TYR A 588 -8.45 -14.62 -22.09
N VAL A 589 -8.85 -13.96 -21.03
CA VAL A 589 -10.24 -13.64 -20.75
C VAL A 589 -10.42 -12.14 -20.69
N THR A 590 -11.33 -11.63 -21.50
CA THR A 590 -11.65 -10.21 -21.57
C THR A 590 -13.06 -9.98 -21.02
N ASN A 591 -13.16 -9.21 -19.96
CA ASN A 591 -14.46 -8.74 -19.45
C ASN A 591 -14.90 -7.53 -20.29
N VAL A 592 -16.01 -7.66 -21.00
CA VAL A 592 -16.55 -6.61 -21.86
C VAL A 592 -17.75 -5.90 -21.27
N GLU A 593 -18.05 -6.15 -19.98
CA GLU A 593 -19.08 -5.43 -19.26
C GLU A 593 -18.75 -3.94 -19.13
N THR A 594 -19.78 -3.11 -19.29
CA THR A 594 -19.68 -1.65 -19.11
C THR A 594 -20.31 -1.18 -17.80
N ILE A 595 -20.88 -2.12 -17.04
CA ILE A 595 -21.45 -1.84 -15.72
C ILE A 595 -20.33 -1.67 -14.72
N GLU A 596 -20.40 -0.60 -13.93
CA GLU A 596 -19.44 -0.31 -12.87
C GLU A 596 -19.30 -1.50 -11.91
N ASP A 597 -18.08 -1.82 -11.56
CA ASP A 597 -17.72 -2.88 -10.60
C ASP A 597 -18.19 -4.32 -10.96
N LEU A 598 -18.75 -4.54 -12.16
CA LEU A 598 -19.17 -5.87 -12.58
C LEU A 598 -17.97 -6.73 -12.96
N THR A 599 -17.36 -7.32 -11.96
CA THR A 599 -16.20 -8.20 -12.05
C THR A 599 -16.60 -9.62 -12.40
N HIS A 600 -15.86 -10.26 -13.30
CA HIS A 600 -15.89 -11.68 -13.57
C HIS A 600 -14.64 -12.38 -13.06
N GLY A 601 -14.72 -13.69 -12.89
CA GLY A 601 -13.56 -14.51 -12.60
C GLY A 601 -13.38 -15.62 -13.63
N PHE A 602 -12.23 -16.26 -13.58
CA PHE A 602 -11.95 -17.49 -14.32
C PHE A 602 -11.17 -18.45 -13.42
N THR A 603 -11.83 -19.50 -12.97
CA THR A 603 -11.22 -20.60 -12.21
C THR A 603 -11.19 -21.84 -13.06
N LEU A 604 -10.02 -22.51 -13.17
CA LEU A 604 -9.86 -23.78 -13.86
C LEU A 604 -9.63 -24.91 -12.84
N GLU A 605 -10.59 -25.81 -12.77
CA GLU A 605 -10.56 -26.96 -11.85
C GLU A 605 -9.34 -27.85 -12.05
N GLY A 606 -8.72 -28.23 -10.94
CA GLY A 606 -7.59 -29.17 -10.92
C GLY A 606 -6.25 -28.61 -11.38
N TYR A 607 -6.18 -27.32 -11.73
CA TYR A 607 -4.95 -26.63 -12.16
C TYR A 607 -4.46 -25.54 -11.20
N GLY A 608 -5.21 -25.26 -10.12
CA GLY A 608 -4.85 -24.22 -9.16
C GLY A 608 -4.84 -22.82 -9.77
N ILE A 609 -5.73 -22.58 -10.73
CA ILE A 609 -5.87 -21.31 -11.43
C ILE A 609 -7.15 -20.65 -10.98
N ALA A 610 -7.03 -19.41 -10.53
CA ALA A 610 -8.12 -18.47 -10.35
C ALA A 610 -7.59 -17.08 -10.72
N MET A 611 -8.37 -16.29 -11.42
CA MET A 611 -8.04 -14.89 -11.75
C MET A 611 -9.29 -14.05 -11.75
N GLU A 612 -9.11 -12.80 -11.35
CA GLU A 612 -10.09 -11.74 -11.40
C GLU A 612 -9.97 -10.98 -12.72
N ILE A 613 -11.10 -10.64 -13.32
CA ILE A 613 -11.16 -9.81 -14.52
C ILE A 613 -12.17 -8.68 -14.27
N GLY A 614 -11.67 -7.50 -13.90
CA GLY A 614 -12.51 -6.32 -13.71
C GLY A 614 -13.19 -5.87 -14.99
N PRO A 615 -14.25 -5.05 -14.91
CA PRO A 615 -14.99 -4.58 -16.09
C PRO A 615 -14.07 -3.82 -17.04
N GLN A 616 -14.14 -4.17 -18.33
CA GLN A 616 -13.31 -3.66 -19.42
C GLN A 616 -11.82 -4.08 -19.36
N ALA A 617 -11.41 -4.96 -18.43
CA ALA A 617 -10.05 -5.49 -18.35
C ALA A 617 -9.86 -6.79 -19.14
N THR A 618 -8.60 -7.18 -19.32
CA THR A 618 -8.18 -8.49 -19.81
C THR A 618 -7.19 -9.08 -18.81
N SER A 619 -7.35 -10.35 -18.46
CA SER A 619 -6.37 -11.12 -17.69
C SER A 619 -6.01 -12.39 -18.42
N SER A 620 -4.79 -12.88 -18.21
CA SER A 620 -4.33 -14.11 -18.84
C SER A 620 -3.51 -15.00 -17.90
N VAL A 621 -3.52 -16.30 -18.19
CA VAL A 621 -2.73 -17.29 -17.45
C VAL A 621 -2.13 -18.32 -18.41
N THR A 622 -0.87 -18.67 -18.17
CA THR A 622 -0.17 -19.73 -18.93
C THR A 622 0.14 -20.93 -18.05
N PHE A 623 -0.23 -22.10 -18.50
CA PHE A 623 -0.01 -23.36 -17.78
C PHE A 623 0.24 -24.53 -18.73
N LYS A 624 0.69 -25.65 -18.19
CA LYS A 624 0.87 -26.90 -18.94
C LYS A 624 -0.30 -27.85 -18.71
N ALA A 625 -0.93 -28.31 -19.80
CA ALA A 625 -2.03 -29.28 -19.74
C ALA A 625 -1.49 -30.71 -19.45
N VAL A 626 -1.35 -31.05 -18.17
CA VAL A 626 -0.70 -32.30 -17.74
C VAL A 626 -1.66 -33.44 -17.39
N ARG A 627 -2.94 -33.15 -17.19
CA ARG A 627 -3.96 -34.10 -16.69
C ARG A 627 -4.99 -34.35 -17.78
N PRO A 628 -5.00 -35.55 -18.41
CA PRO A 628 -6.07 -35.95 -19.36
C PRO A 628 -7.44 -35.97 -18.68
N GLY A 629 -8.48 -35.59 -19.42
CA GLY A 629 -9.85 -35.58 -18.94
C GLY A 629 -10.58 -34.26 -19.22
N VAL A 630 -11.73 -34.11 -18.59
CA VAL A 630 -12.56 -32.92 -18.68
C VAL A 630 -12.33 -32.08 -17.43
N HIS A 631 -11.97 -30.82 -17.63
CA HIS A 631 -11.73 -29.85 -16.58
C HIS A 631 -12.67 -28.66 -16.79
N TRP A 632 -13.51 -28.42 -15.79
CA TRP A 632 -14.41 -27.30 -15.84
C TRP A 632 -13.68 -25.99 -15.52
N TYR A 633 -14.04 -24.93 -16.24
CA TYR A 633 -13.76 -23.55 -15.83
C TYR A 633 -15.07 -22.82 -15.56
N TYR A 634 -15.03 -21.90 -14.62
CA TYR A 634 -16.22 -21.19 -14.17
C TYR A 634 -15.86 -19.80 -13.60
N CYS A 635 -16.87 -18.93 -13.56
CA CYS A 635 -16.76 -17.64 -12.88
C CYS A 635 -16.93 -17.83 -11.36
N GLN A 636 -15.93 -17.46 -10.56
CA GLN A 636 -16.01 -17.56 -9.09
C GLN A 636 -16.60 -16.31 -8.43
N TRP A 637 -16.82 -15.23 -9.18
CA TRP A 637 -17.46 -14.01 -8.69
C TRP A 637 -18.95 -14.03 -8.95
N PHE A 638 -19.77 -13.66 -7.94
CA PHE A 638 -21.23 -13.65 -8.08
C PHE A 638 -21.67 -12.47 -8.93
N CYS A 639 -21.64 -12.60 -10.24
CA CYS A 639 -21.85 -11.54 -11.22
C CYS A 639 -23.26 -11.41 -11.77
N HIS A 640 -24.13 -12.45 -11.58
CA HIS A 640 -25.48 -12.48 -12.17
C HIS A 640 -26.34 -13.55 -11.47
N ALA A 641 -27.67 -13.45 -11.56
CA ALA A 641 -28.60 -14.46 -11.01
C ALA A 641 -28.37 -15.87 -11.58
N LEU A 642 -27.89 -15.99 -12.82
CA LEU A 642 -27.48 -17.23 -13.48
C LEU A 642 -25.96 -17.45 -13.43
N HIS A 643 -25.27 -16.88 -12.44
CA HIS A 643 -23.83 -17.00 -12.30
C HIS A 643 -23.33 -18.46 -12.28
N MET A 644 -24.10 -19.40 -11.71
CA MET A 644 -23.75 -20.81 -11.68
C MET A 644 -23.66 -21.46 -13.07
N GLU A 645 -24.30 -20.86 -14.07
CA GLU A 645 -24.27 -21.31 -15.49
C GLU A 645 -23.07 -20.71 -16.25
N MET A 646 -22.36 -19.74 -15.66
CA MET A 646 -21.17 -19.13 -16.28
C MET A 646 -19.97 -20.06 -16.16
N SER A 647 -19.97 -21.08 -16.99
CA SER A 647 -19.00 -22.17 -16.98
C SER A 647 -18.70 -22.70 -18.38
N GLY A 648 -17.64 -23.49 -18.50
CA GLY A 648 -17.28 -24.21 -19.73
C GLY A 648 -16.30 -25.34 -19.46
N GLN A 649 -15.84 -26.03 -20.51
CA GLN A 649 -15.04 -27.24 -20.40
C GLN A 649 -13.74 -27.13 -21.19
N MET A 650 -12.62 -27.44 -20.56
CA MET A 650 -11.37 -27.77 -21.22
C MET A 650 -11.23 -29.29 -21.29
N ILE A 651 -11.12 -29.83 -22.50
CA ILE A 651 -10.89 -31.26 -22.73
C ILE A 651 -9.42 -31.47 -23.01
N VAL A 652 -8.73 -32.21 -22.14
CA VAL A 652 -7.33 -32.60 -22.35
C VAL A 652 -7.30 -34.03 -22.89
N LYS A 653 -6.95 -34.17 -24.19
CA LYS A 653 -6.79 -35.46 -24.83
C LYS A 653 -5.49 -36.13 -24.37
N PRO A 654 -5.49 -37.40 -24.04
CA PRO A 654 -4.25 -38.15 -23.73
C PRO A 654 -3.33 -38.18 -24.94
N LYS A 655 -2.00 -38.30 -24.69
CA LYS A 655 -1.01 -38.52 -25.75
C LYS A 655 -1.22 -39.82 -26.46
#